data_097e768f2672f1cbb2624081949e498e
#
_entry.id   097e768f2672f1cbb2624081949e498e
#
_cell.length_a   1.000
_cell.length_b   1.000
_cell.length_c   1.000
_cell.angle_alpha   90.00
_cell.angle_beta   90.00
_cell.angle_gamma   90.00
#
_symmetry.space_group_name_H-M   'P 1'
#
loop_
_entity.id
_entity.type
_entity.pdbx_description
1 polymer ?
#
loop_
_entity_poly.entity_id
_entity_poly.type
_entity_poly.pdbx_seq_one_letter_code
_entity_poly.pdbx_strand_id
1 'polypeptide(L)'
;MKKKLLEKIGKLHEAEKYQEIIDLIEGLPDKQLDTDLIGELGRAYNNIENYKKGLEILKTIESEVGDTALWNWRAGYSYFFLEDYINAKKHFLKAYELDPDDEDVCNFLVEVYLSLARNEDKKGNSIKALEYAFESRKYVRNDESELDSEILIAWLYDKSMDYTKAEEILRSILAKNKEDEWVLSELGYCLSGQGKYEEALEYFLAVKDYEEDEGWLYQKIAICYKNLDKKEEALEYYLKAVELDEEDTYSISDIAWLYNNLGKHEEALKFLQRLEKIGVDDSWTNTEYAYCLSKLNRYEEAIGKLNHALEVEDEEKETGYIYTQLGLCNRNLEKYEEAIEAFTQAKKWGRNDSWINDEIGHCYKKKGDMKKALEFYLIAEKDNKKDPYLMSDIAWIYDGLGQYEEGLKYIKKAEKLGRDDAWLNEEYGACLAGLDRYEEAIEKYKYALNLDDEGKDEAYIYSQLGWCYRQLEDYEKALECQNQAKEFGRNDIWLNTEISVCYEKLGDYEKALEYALIPYELDRDDIRSLSKVGWFYDYMEKYEDGLPFLLRAEELGRDDEWINTEIATNLGRSGKTSEGIERLHKSLAMVSEEDINQRIFINSEVAWLYGRLEEPQPEEALKYLNIAKELGRDDQWLHSEIGYQLGYNPEKRKESLEHFD
;
A
#
# COMPACT_ATOMS: atom_id res chain seq x y z
N MET A 1 -14.97 -73.03 60.42
CA MET A 1 -13.62 -72.31 60.37
C MET A 1 -13.70 -71.22 59.35
N LYS A 2 -14.13 -71.46 58.14
CA LYS A 2 -14.26 -70.53 57.03
C LYS A 2 -15.02 -69.20 57.39
N LYS A 3 -16.26 -69.32 57.93
CA LYS A 3 -17.10 -68.17 58.31
C LYS A 3 -16.37 -67.21 59.25
N LYS A 4 -15.66 -67.73 60.27
CA LYS A 4 -14.87 -66.89 61.21
C LYS A 4 -13.70 -66.27 60.57
N LEU A 5 -13.11 -66.87 59.51
CA LEU A 5 -11.97 -66.34 58.79
C LEU A 5 -12.44 -65.18 57.87
N LEU A 6 -13.52 -65.33 57.12
CA LEU A 6 -14.13 -64.29 56.32
C LEU A 6 -14.62 -63.10 57.15
N GLU A 7 -15.20 -63.37 58.37
CA GLU A 7 -15.54 -62.28 59.33
C GLU A 7 -14.27 -61.52 59.80
N LYS A 8 -13.16 -62.25 60.00
CA LYS A 8 -11.88 -61.59 60.35
C LYS A 8 -11.32 -60.78 59.21
N ILE A 9 -11.35 -61.29 57.98
CA ILE A 9 -10.95 -60.57 56.76
C ILE A 9 -11.79 -59.30 56.53
N GLY A 10 -13.11 -59.42 56.73
CA GLY A 10 -13.99 -58.23 56.67
C GLY A 10 -13.59 -57.13 57.63
N LYS A 11 -13.30 -57.45 58.90
CA LYS A 11 -12.81 -56.51 59.90
C LYS A 11 -11.43 -55.91 59.53
N LEU A 12 -10.58 -56.66 58.84
CA LEU A 12 -9.30 -56.17 58.39
C LEU A 12 -9.45 -55.19 57.17
N HIS A 13 -10.44 -55.49 56.29
CA HIS A 13 -10.80 -54.59 55.23
C HIS A 13 -11.33 -53.24 55.79
N GLU A 14 -12.24 -53.29 56.77
CA GLU A 14 -12.77 -52.12 57.48
C GLU A 14 -11.66 -51.28 58.17
N ALA A 15 -10.60 -52.00 58.61
CA ALA A 15 -9.44 -51.35 59.24
C ALA A 15 -8.31 -50.95 58.24
N GLU A 16 -8.51 -51.12 56.94
CA GLU A 16 -7.55 -50.86 55.84
C GLU A 16 -6.21 -51.63 55.97
N LYS A 17 -6.26 -52.80 56.67
CA LYS A 17 -5.07 -53.62 56.94
C LYS A 17 -4.87 -54.66 55.84
N TYR A 18 -4.72 -54.21 54.61
CA TYR A 18 -4.71 -55.11 53.44
C TYR A 18 -3.50 -56.04 53.42
N GLN A 19 -2.32 -55.58 53.90
CA GLN A 19 -1.17 -56.45 53.98
C GLN A 19 -1.39 -57.62 54.99
N GLU A 20 -2.07 -57.37 56.15
CA GLU A 20 -2.40 -58.43 57.09
C GLU A 20 -3.37 -59.46 56.48
N ILE A 21 -4.23 -59.05 55.57
CA ILE A 21 -5.13 -60.00 54.82
C ILE A 21 -4.34 -60.88 53.88
N ILE A 22 -3.39 -60.32 53.15
CA ILE A 22 -2.46 -60.97 52.22
C ILE A 22 -1.68 -62.04 53.00
N ASP A 23 -1.00 -61.66 54.07
CA ASP A 23 -0.20 -62.58 54.87
C ASP A 23 -1.01 -63.66 55.49
N LEU A 24 -2.25 -63.37 55.93
CA LEU A 24 -3.20 -64.33 56.51
C LEU A 24 -3.63 -65.36 55.51
N ILE A 25 -3.94 -65.02 54.28
CA ILE A 25 -4.43 -65.90 53.25
C ILE A 25 -3.32 -66.69 52.59
N GLU A 26 -2.19 -66.09 52.31
CA GLU A 26 -1.00 -66.75 51.73
C GLU A 26 -0.36 -67.75 52.73
N GLY A 27 -0.52 -67.49 54.03
CA GLY A 27 -0.08 -68.45 55.08
C GLY A 27 -0.95 -69.71 55.23
N LEU A 28 -2.08 -69.84 54.47
CA LEU A 28 -2.94 -70.93 54.51
C LEU A 28 -2.42 -72.09 53.60
N PRO A 29 -2.64 -73.38 53.99
CA PRO A 29 -2.38 -74.50 53.07
C PRO A 29 -3.31 -74.44 51.83
N ASP A 30 -2.80 -74.84 50.66
CA ASP A 30 -3.55 -74.79 49.38
C ASP A 30 -4.93 -75.49 49.46
N LYS A 31 -5.04 -76.56 50.23
CA LYS A 31 -6.30 -77.33 50.48
C LYS A 31 -7.40 -76.53 51.20
N GLN A 32 -7.03 -75.37 51.80
CA GLN A 32 -7.95 -74.43 52.49
C GLN A 32 -8.33 -73.22 51.69
N LEU A 33 -7.70 -73.00 50.55
CA LEU A 33 -8.00 -71.92 49.65
C LEU A 33 -9.17 -72.29 48.78
N ASP A 34 -10.21 -71.49 48.85
CA ASP A 34 -11.38 -71.57 47.98
C ASP A 34 -11.58 -70.27 47.25
N THR A 35 -12.57 -70.23 46.34
CA THR A 35 -12.86 -69.06 45.49
C THR A 35 -13.14 -67.77 46.26
N ASP A 36 -13.78 -67.88 47.47
CA ASP A 36 -14.07 -66.71 48.29
C ASP A 36 -12.74 -66.08 48.85
N LEU A 37 -11.89 -66.95 49.43
CA LEU A 37 -10.61 -66.51 49.99
C LEU A 37 -9.65 -66.00 48.92
N ILE A 38 -9.58 -66.67 47.78
CA ILE A 38 -8.81 -66.24 46.63
C ILE A 38 -9.32 -64.87 46.08
N GLY A 39 -10.64 -64.71 46.05
CA GLY A 39 -11.27 -63.45 45.66
C GLY A 39 -10.95 -62.30 46.64
N GLU A 40 -10.94 -62.61 47.98
CA GLU A 40 -10.52 -61.57 48.96
C GLU A 40 -9.02 -61.29 48.89
N LEU A 41 -8.17 -62.23 48.53
CA LEU A 41 -6.73 -62.05 48.30
C LEU A 41 -6.53 -61.15 47.09
N GLY A 42 -7.22 -61.39 45.97
CA GLY A 42 -7.17 -60.54 44.81
C GLY A 42 -7.60 -59.10 45.13
N ARG A 43 -8.70 -58.92 45.91
CA ARG A 43 -9.16 -57.63 46.40
C ARG A 43 -8.10 -56.93 47.27
N ALA A 44 -7.45 -57.66 48.20
CA ALA A 44 -6.43 -57.08 49.07
C ALA A 44 -5.21 -56.57 48.26
N TYR A 45 -4.78 -57.34 47.23
CA TYR A 45 -3.74 -56.89 46.33
C TYR A 45 -4.15 -55.65 45.52
N ASN A 46 -5.39 -55.53 45.07
CA ASN A 46 -5.88 -54.32 44.43
C ASN A 46 -5.84 -53.12 45.39
N ASN A 47 -6.22 -53.31 46.64
CA ASN A 47 -6.23 -52.21 47.63
C ASN A 47 -4.84 -51.73 48.04
N ILE A 48 -3.76 -52.54 47.86
CA ILE A 48 -2.36 -52.07 48.01
C ILE A 48 -1.76 -51.66 46.66
N GLU A 49 -2.59 -51.36 45.67
CA GLU A 49 -2.18 -50.88 44.34
C GLU A 49 -1.36 -51.87 43.52
N ASN A 50 -1.28 -53.14 43.96
CA ASN A 50 -0.65 -54.21 43.18
C ASN A 50 -1.63 -54.87 42.21
N TYR A 51 -2.16 -54.08 41.31
CA TYR A 51 -3.25 -54.46 40.38
C TYR A 51 -2.88 -55.66 39.49
N LYS A 52 -1.61 -55.74 39.06
CA LYS A 52 -1.11 -56.84 38.25
C LYS A 52 -1.20 -58.16 39.01
N LYS A 53 -0.75 -58.21 40.26
CA LYS A 53 -0.79 -59.40 41.11
C LYS A 53 -2.21 -59.73 41.50
N GLY A 54 -3.03 -58.73 41.84
CA GLY A 54 -4.45 -58.89 42.10
C GLY A 54 -5.19 -59.59 40.93
N LEU A 55 -4.97 -59.13 39.69
CA LEU A 55 -5.53 -59.67 38.49
C LEU A 55 -5.04 -61.13 38.22
N GLU A 56 -3.74 -61.40 38.38
CA GLU A 56 -3.20 -62.77 38.26
C GLU A 56 -3.88 -63.73 39.19
N ILE A 57 -4.14 -63.38 40.44
CA ILE A 57 -4.84 -64.17 41.45
C ILE A 57 -6.30 -64.38 41.08
N LEU A 58 -7.01 -63.31 40.73
CA LEU A 58 -8.41 -63.36 40.30
C LEU A 58 -8.63 -64.33 39.12
N LYS A 59 -7.68 -64.28 38.13
CA LYS A 59 -7.71 -65.20 36.99
C LYS A 59 -7.62 -66.71 37.35
N THR A 60 -7.01 -67.07 38.49
CA THR A 60 -6.94 -68.49 38.90
C THR A 60 -8.29 -69.12 39.20
N ILE A 61 -9.27 -68.27 39.54
CA ILE A 61 -10.66 -68.74 39.88
C ILE A 61 -11.71 -68.36 38.82
N GLU A 62 -11.27 -67.76 37.69
CA GLU A 62 -12.17 -67.31 36.64
C GLU A 62 -13.10 -68.32 36.10
N SER A 63 -12.63 -69.60 35.93
CA SER A 63 -13.45 -70.72 35.44
C SER A 63 -14.59 -71.12 36.37
N GLU A 64 -14.52 -70.76 37.66
CA GLU A 64 -15.52 -71.12 38.66
C GLU A 64 -16.47 -69.94 38.98
N VAL A 65 -15.99 -68.73 39.01
CA VAL A 65 -16.74 -67.52 39.47
C VAL A 65 -16.77 -66.39 38.47
N GLY A 66 -16.20 -66.58 37.29
CA GLY A 66 -16.14 -65.57 36.26
C GLY A 66 -17.48 -65.04 35.70
N ASP A 67 -18.56 -65.73 36.03
CA ASP A 67 -19.94 -65.31 35.72
C ASP A 67 -20.62 -64.57 36.87
N THR A 68 -19.91 -64.22 37.94
CA THR A 68 -20.47 -63.41 39.05
C THR A 68 -20.19 -61.93 38.90
N ALA A 69 -21.10 -61.07 39.39
CA ALA A 69 -20.93 -59.65 39.38
C ALA A 69 -19.68 -59.21 40.14
N LEU A 70 -19.49 -59.79 41.34
CA LEU A 70 -18.33 -59.42 42.22
C LEU A 70 -16.98 -59.74 41.58
N TRP A 71 -16.82 -60.88 40.91
CA TRP A 71 -15.56 -61.25 40.26
C TRP A 71 -15.31 -60.29 39.10
N ASN A 72 -16.31 -60.00 38.26
CA ASN A 72 -16.19 -59.11 37.16
C ASN A 72 -15.87 -57.62 37.61
N TRP A 73 -16.49 -57.20 38.73
CA TRP A 73 -16.19 -55.94 39.32
C TRP A 73 -14.67 -55.81 39.73
N ARG A 74 -14.22 -56.86 40.48
CA ARG A 74 -12.80 -56.89 40.94
C ARG A 74 -11.81 -56.98 39.79
N ALA A 75 -12.06 -57.75 38.77
CA ALA A 75 -11.23 -57.86 37.57
C ALA A 75 -11.26 -56.59 36.77
N GLY A 76 -12.44 -55.99 36.57
CA GLY A 76 -12.63 -54.71 35.95
C GLY A 76 -11.82 -53.58 36.62
N TYR A 77 -11.85 -53.55 37.95
CA TYR A 77 -11.07 -52.63 38.77
C TYR A 77 -9.56 -52.80 38.54
N SER A 78 -9.03 -54.04 38.56
CA SER A 78 -7.62 -54.28 38.26
C SER A 78 -7.25 -53.83 36.86
N TYR A 79 -8.06 -54.12 35.83
CA TYR A 79 -7.80 -53.68 34.45
C TYR A 79 -7.86 -52.17 34.29
N PHE A 80 -8.77 -51.49 35.01
CA PHE A 80 -8.89 -50.02 34.96
C PHE A 80 -7.59 -49.34 35.41
N PHE A 81 -7.09 -49.73 36.57
CA PHE A 81 -5.84 -49.14 37.09
C PHE A 81 -4.57 -49.63 36.39
N LEU A 82 -4.67 -50.69 35.58
CA LEU A 82 -3.63 -51.08 34.62
C LEU A 82 -3.78 -50.38 33.27
N GLU A 83 -4.69 -49.42 33.16
CA GLU A 83 -5.00 -48.65 31.95
C GLU A 83 -5.46 -49.51 30.75
N ASP A 84 -5.82 -50.76 31.01
CA ASP A 84 -6.46 -51.61 29.98
C ASP A 84 -7.98 -51.40 29.97
N TYR A 85 -8.37 -50.21 29.52
CA TYR A 85 -9.78 -49.80 29.54
C TYR A 85 -10.69 -50.64 28.65
N ILE A 86 -10.15 -51.35 27.66
CA ILE A 86 -10.92 -52.25 26.82
C ILE A 86 -11.38 -53.46 27.62
N ASN A 87 -10.47 -54.13 28.38
CA ASN A 87 -10.82 -55.24 29.23
C ASN A 87 -11.59 -54.75 30.46
N ALA A 88 -11.24 -53.59 31.04
CA ALA A 88 -12.03 -53.00 32.12
C ALA A 88 -13.48 -52.81 31.72
N LYS A 89 -13.75 -52.22 30.55
CA LYS A 89 -15.11 -52.08 29.98
C LYS A 89 -15.83 -53.42 29.88
N LYS A 90 -15.17 -54.44 29.32
CA LYS A 90 -15.76 -55.75 29.15
C LYS A 90 -16.24 -56.33 30.48
N HIS A 91 -15.43 -56.26 31.51
CA HIS A 91 -15.74 -56.78 32.81
C HIS A 91 -16.77 -55.99 33.59
N PHE A 92 -16.68 -54.65 33.56
CA PHE A 92 -17.69 -53.80 34.21
C PHE A 92 -19.06 -53.91 33.52
N LEU A 93 -19.13 -54.03 32.19
CA LEU A 93 -20.39 -54.27 31.49
C LEU A 93 -21.02 -55.59 31.93
N LYS A 94 -20.21 -56.63 32.10
CA LYS A 94 -20.70 -57.90 32.59
C LYS A 94 -21.16 -57.81 34.05
N ALA A 95 -20.48 -57.08 34.91
CA ALA A 95 -20.93 -56.81 36.27
C ALA A 95 -22.25 -56.04 36.29
N TYR A 96 -22.40 -55.02 35.44
CA TYR A 96 -23.61 -54.22 35.28
C TYR A 96 -24.83 -55.09 34.77
N GLU A 97 -24.59 -55.99 33.81
CA GLU A 97 -25.65 -56.94 33.33
C GLU A 97 -26.17 -57.79 34.43
N LEU A 98 -25.36 -58.15 35.44
CA LEU A 98 -25.71 -58.99 36.56
C LEU A 98 -26.30 -58.22 37.75
N ASP A 99 -25.87 -56.99 37.94
CA ASP A 99 -26.37 -56.09 38.97
C ASP A 99 -26.37 -54.61 38.43
N PRO A 100 -27.47 -54.22 37.79
CA PRO A 100 -27.59 -52.91 37.21
C PRO A 100 -27.72 -51.75 38.23
N ASP A 101 -28.02 -52.08 39.47
CA ASP A 101 -28.24 -51.08 40.54
C ASP A 101 -26.96 -50.79 41.36
N ASP A 102 -25.85 -51.47 41.05
CA ASP A 102 -24.55 -51.24 41.69
C ASP A 102 -23.97 -49.89 41.23
N GLU A 103 -23.98 -48.90 42.11
CA GLU A 103 -23.51 -47.52 41.83
C GLU A 103 -22.00 -47.50 41.54
N ASP A 104 -21.20 -48.31 42.21
CA ASP A 104 -19.76 -48.38 41.99
C ASP A 104 -19.43 -48.89 40.57
N VAL A 105 -20.14 -49.92 40.12
CA VAL A 105 -20.03 -50.43 38.74
C VAL A 105 -20.40 -49.34 37.73
N CYS A 106 -21.47 -48.62 37.99
CA CYS A 106 -21.93 -47.53 37.11
C CYS A 106 -20.90 -46.42 37.04
N ASN A 107 -20.35 -45.94 38.16
CA ASN A 107 -19.33 -44.90 38.22
C ASN A 107 -18.05 -45.33 37.47
N PHE A 108 -17.58 -46.56 37.68
CA PHE A 108 -16.42 -47.08 36.92
C PHE A 108 -16.71 -47.23 35.42
N LEU A 109 -17.95 -47.56 35.01
CA LEU A 109 -18.32 -47.57 33.60
C LEU A 109 -18.22 -46.16 33.00
N VAL A 110 -18.67 -45.13 33.69
CA VAL A 110 -18.51 -43.73 33.23
C VAL A 110 -17.03 -43.44 33.04
N GLU A 111 -16.19 -43.66 34.06
CA GLU A 111 -14.75 -43.38 34.02
C GLU A 111 -14.04 -44.17 32.91
N VAL A 112 -14.37 -45.43 32.70
CA VAL A 112 -13.82 -46.24 31.60
C VAL A 112 -14.18 -45.67 30.23
N TYR A 113 -15.43 -45.26 30.02
CA TYR A 113 -15.86 -44.69 28.76
C TYR A 113 -15.22 -43.34 28.52
N LEU A 114 -15.10 -42.48 29.54
CA LEU A 114 -14.40 -41.19 29.43
C LEU A 114 -12.90 -41.41 29.15
N SER A 115 -12.25 -42.37 29.79
CA SER A 115 -10.86 -42.74 29.54
C SER A 115 -10.64 -43.25 28.10
N LEU A 116 -11.58 -44.08 27.60
CA LEU A 116 -11.56 -44.55 26.21
C LEU A 116 -11.76 -43.39 25.24
N ALA A 117 -12.66 -42.45 25.55
CA ALA A 117 -12.87 -41.24 24.73
C ALA A 117 -11.59 -40.39 24.65
N ARG A 118 -10.95 -40.09 25.80
CA ARG A 118 -9.68 -39.37 25.86
C ARG A 118 -8.55 -40.07 25.07
N ASN A 119 -8.51 -41.44 25.12
CA ASN A 119 -7.52 -42.20 24.36
C ASN A 119 -7.76 -42.17 22.84
N GLU A 120 -9.01 -42.23 22.38
CA GLU A 120 -9.31 -42.09 20.95
C GLU A 120 -9.08 -40.66 20.46
N ASP A 121 -9.35 -39.65 21.28
CA ASP A 121 -9.02 -38.24 20.98
C ASP A 121 -7.51 -38.04 20.79
N LYS A 122 -6.67 -38.58 21.70
CA LYS A 122 -5.20 -38.54 21.54
C LYS A 122 -4.71 -39.20 20.25
N LYS A 123 -5.46 -40.13 19.68
CA LYS A 123 -5.16 -40.78 18.37
C LYS A 123 -5.71 -39.96 17.18
N GLY A 124 -6.41 -38.84 17.42
CA GLY A 124 -7.08 -38.05 16.39
C GLY A 124 -8.42 -38.61 15.92
N ASN A 125 -9.01 -39.59 16.61
CA ASN A 125 -10.29 -40.24 16.26
C ASN A 125 -11.47 -39.52 16.93
N SER A 126 -11.73 -38.27 16.63
CA SER A 126 -12.73 -37.42 17.30
C SER A 126 -14.17 -38.05 17.29
N ILE A 127 -14.57 -38.67 16.18
CA ILE A 127 -15.89 -39.30 16.06
C ILE A 127 -16.03 -40.42 17.10
N LYS A 128 -15.03 -41.28 17.21
CA LYS A 128 -15.07 -42.42 18.14
C LYS A 128 -14.91 -41.97 19.59
N ALA A 129 -14.16 -40.85 19.81
CA ALA A 129 -14.10 -40.24 21.12
C ALA A 129 -15.48 -39.76 21.60
N LEU A 130 -16.21 -39.04 20.73
CA LEU A 130 -17.59 -38.64 21.00
C LEU A 130 -18.54 -39.85 21.24
N GLU A 131 -18.41 -40.90 20.44
CA GLU A 131 -19.20 -42.11 20.64
C GLU A 131 -19.00 -42.67 22.05
N TYR A 132 -17.78 -42.81 22.52
CA TYR A 132 -17.48 -43.24 23.87
C TYR A 132 -17.99 -42.26 24.93
N ALA A 133 -17.80 -41.01 24.75
CA ALA A 133 -18.28 -39.99 25.69
C ALA A 133 -19.81 -39.96 25.79
N PHE A 134 -20.53 -40.18 24.68
CA PHE A 134 -22.00 -40.35 24.72
C PHE A 134 -22.45 -41.66 25.37
N GLU A 135 -21.69 -42.76 25.23
CA GLU A 135 -22.01 -44.03 25.89
C GLU A 135 -21.89 -43.90 27.41
N SER A 136 -20.98 -43.05 27.96
CA SER A 136 -20.88 -42.86 29.42
C SER A 136 -22.19 -42.38 30.04
N ARG A 137 -22.97 -41.51 29.34
CA ARG A 137 -24.27 -41.01 29.81
C ARG A 137 -25.26 -42.10 30.25
N LYS A 138 -25.17 -43.32 29.70
CA LYS A 138 -26.07 -44.43 30.04
C LYS A 138 -25.88 -44.93 31.48
N TYR A 139 -24.71 -44.70 32.04
CA TYR A 139 -24.28 -45.23 33.32
C TYR A 139 -24.23 -44.16 34.43
N VAL A 140 -24.47 -42.90 34.10
CA VAL A 140 -24.55 -41.78 35.05
C VAL A 140 -25.62 -42.07 36.13
N ARG A 141 -25.25 -41.88 37.40
CA ARG A 141 -26.12 -42.08 38.57
C ARG A 141 -26.10 -40.90 39.54
N ASN A 142 -25.14 -39.99 39.41
CA ASN A 142 -24.98 -38.84 40.27
C ASN A 142 -24.56 -37.59 39.47
N ASP A 143 -24.69 -36.42 40.08
CA ASP A 143 -24.44 -35.15 39.44
C ASP A 143 -22.95 -34.98 39.01
N GLU A 144 -22.01 -35.58 39.77
CA GLU A 144 -20.56 -35.52 39.48
C GLU A 144 -20.23 -36.26 38.17
N SER A 145 -20.66 -37.52 38.05
CA SER A 145 -20.45 -38.32 36.83
C SER A 145 -21.20 -37.77 35.61
N GLU A 146 -22.36 -37.10 35.82
CA GLU A 146 -23.04 -36.34 34.77
C GLU A 146 -22.17 -35.18 34.29
N LEU A 147 -21.66 -34.37 35.22
CA LEU A 147 -20.83 -33.22 34.93
C LEU A 147 -19.59 -33.64 34.14
N ASP A 148 -18.85 -34.64 34.58
CA ASP A 148 -17.65 -35.12 33.89
C ASP A 148 -17.92 -35.58 32.46
N SER A 149 -19.06 -36.26 32.25
CA SER A 149 -19.48 -36.68 30.92
C SER A 149 -19.83 -35.54 30.02
N GLU A 150 -20.60 -34.56 30.50
CA GLU A 150 -21.02 -33.39 29.74
C GLU A 150 -19.81 -32.48 29.43
N ILE A 151 -18.91 -32.24 30.37
CA ILE A 151 -17.65 -31.49 30.19
C ILE A 151 -16.83 -32.12 29.05
N LEU A 152 -16.60 -33.44 29.06
CA LEU A 152 -15.80 -34.06 28.02
C LEU A 152 -16.48 -33.99 26.64
N ILE A 153 -17.80 -34.14 26.59
CA ILE A 153 -18.55 -34.03 25.33
C ILE A 153 -18.47 -32.59 24.79
N ALA A 154 -18.65 -31.57 25.64
CA ALA A 154 -18.52 -30.17 25.25
C ALA A 154 -17.12 -29.84 24.71
N TRP A 155 -16.08 -30.29 25.43
CA TRP A 155 -14.70 -30.13 25.02
C TRP A 155 -14.37 -30.81 23.67
N LEU A 156 -14.89 -32.03 23.44
CA LEU A 156 -14.70 -32.72 22.16
C LEU A 156 -15.43 -32.02 21.01
N TYR A 157 -16.57 -31.38 21.23
CA TYR A 157 -17.25 -30.55 20.23
C TYR A 157 -16.49 -29.30 19.98
N ASP A 158 -15.99 -28.58 20.99
CA ASP A 158 -15.18 -27.39 20.83
C ASP A 158 -13.93 -27.69 19.99
N LYS A 159 -13.18 -28.72 20.35
CA LYS A 159 -12.01 -29.20 19.64
C LYS A 159 -12.28 -29.56 18.17
N SER A 160 -13.49 -30.06 17.87
CA SER A 160 -13.93 -30.35 16.49
C SER A 160 -14.54 -29.14 15.78
N MET A 161 -14.48 -27.94 16.37
CA MET A 161 -15.05 -26.68 15.88
C MET A 161 -16.58 -26.68 15.73
N ASP A 162 -17.28 -27.64 16.38
CA ASP A 162 -18.76 -27.63 16.47
C ASP A 162 -19.19 -26.80 17.70
N TYR A 163 -18.81 -25.52 17.66
CA TYR A 163 -19.00 -24.56 18.76
C TYR A 163 -20.47 -24.43 19.18
N THR A 164 -21.40 -24.63 18.26
CA THR A 164 -22.85 -24.54 18.56
C THR A 164 -23.30 -25.62 19.51
N LYS A 165 -22.87 -26.88 19.30
CA LYS A 165 -23.22 -27.99 20.20
C LYS A 165 -22.47 -27.89 21.52
N ALA A 166 -21.21 -27.45 21.50
CA ALA A 166 -20.45 -27.18 22.72
C ALA A 166 -21.16 -26.12 23.57
N GLU A 167 -21.57 -25.00 22.98
CA GLU A 167 -22.32 -23.95 23.65
C GLU A 167 -23.61 -24.44 24.28
N GLU A 168 -24.42 -25.25 23.57
CA GLU A 168 -25.68 -25.79 24.08
C GLU A 168 -25.47 -26.60 25.36
N ILE A 169 -24.45 -27.46 25.38
CA ILE A 169 -24.10 -28.28 26.53
C ILE A 169 -23.58 -27.42 27.68
N LEU A 170 -22.62 -26.51 27.41
CA LEU A 170 -22.03 -25.65 28.44
C LEU A 170 -23.07 -24.75 29.10
N ARG A 171 -24.03 -24.22 28.33
CA ARG A 171 -25.16 -23.44 28.90
C ARG A 171 -26.05 -24.30 29.78
N SER A 172 -26.22 -25.57 29.45
CA SER A 172 -26.98 -26.48 30.32
C SER A 172 -26.28 -26.81 31.65
N ILE A 173 -24.93 -26.91 31.60
CA ILE A 173 -24.09 -27.07 32.80
C ILE A 173 -24.18 -25.81 33.65
N LEU A 174 -23.99 -24.62 33.03
CA LEU A 174 -24.03 -23.34 33.74
C LEU A 174 -25.38 -23.05 34.40
N ALA A 175 -26.48 -23.54 33.81
CA ALA A 175 -27.82 -23.41 34.41
C ALA A 175 -27.93 -24.18 35.73
N LYS A 176 -27.16 -25.26 35.92
CA LYS A 176 -27.11 -26.05 37.16
C LYS A 176 -26.09 -25.51 38.15
N ASN A 177 -24.91 -25.13 37.66
CA ASN A 177 -23.79 -24.55 38.45
C ASN A 177 -23.37 -23.20 37.90
N LYS A 178 -23.85 -22.11 38.50
CA LYS A 178 -23.76 -20.74 37.97
C LYS A 178 -22.36 -20.09 38.04
N GLU A 179 -21.43 -20.68 38.79
CA GLU A 179 -20.14 -20.07 39.13
C GLU A 179 -18.94 -20.95 38.79
N ASP A 180 -19.12 -21.91 37.87
CA ASP A 180 -18.01 -22.77 37.43
C ASP A 180 -17.12 -22.01 36.47
N GLU A 181 -15.91 -21.65 36.91
CA GLU A 181 -14.92 -20.84 36.17
C GLU A 181 -14.50 -21.51 34.88
N TRP A 182 -14.34 -22.87 34.88
CA TRP A 182 -14.00 -23.61 33.68
C TRP A 182 -15.13 -23.54 32.64
N VAL A 183 -16.38 -23.69 33.05
CA VAL A 183 -17.54 -23.61 32.16
C VAL A 183 -17.69 -22.22 31.57
N LEU A 184 -17.43 -21.16 32.36
CA LEU A 184 -17.47 -19.78 31.91
C LEU A 184 -16.37 -19.54 30.84
N SER A 185 -15.15 -20.00 31.08
CA SER A 185 -14.05 -19.85 30.12
C SER A 185 -14.30 -20.61 28.81
N GLU A 186 -14.78 -21.86 28.87
CA GLU A 186 -15.11 -22.64 27.68
C GLU A 186 -16.29 -22.05 26.90
N LEU A 187 -17.29 -21.48 27.56
CA LEU A 187 -18.33 -20.69 26.88
C LEU A 187 -17.76 -19.49 26.15
N GLY A 188 -16.86 -18.77 26.78
CA GLY A 188 -16.15 -17.67 26.15
C GLY A 188 -15.39 -18.13 24.89
N TYR A 189 -14.70 -19.28 24.96
CA TYR A 189 -14.02 -19.87 23.79
C TYR A 189 -14.99 -20.23 22.67
N CYS A 190 -16.04 -20.98 22.98
CA CYS A 190 -17.06 -21.41 21.99
C CYS A 190 -17.73 -20.20 21.31
N LEU A 191 -18.08 -19.19 22.06
CA LEU A 191 -18.70 -17.96 21.54
C LEU A 191 -17.73 -17.14 20.70
N SER A 192 -16.49 -17.02 21.13
CA SER A 192 -15.43 -16.38 20.35
C SER A 192 -15.20 -17.12 19.03
N GLY A 193 -15.17 -18.46 19.04
CA GLY A 193 -15.06 -19.29 17.84
C GLY A 193 -16.24 -19.14 16.86
N GLN A 194 -17.42 -18.78 17.37
CA GLN A 194 -18.61 -18.45 16.57
C GLN A 194 -18.63 -17.00 16.06
N GLY A 195 -17.66 -16.15 16.45
CA GLY A 195 -17.66 -14.72 16.16
C GLY A 195 -18.61 -13.87 17.03
N LYS A 196 -19.15 -14.44 18.13
CA LYS A 196 -20.02 -13.74 19.09
C LYS A 196 -19.17 -13.06 20.16
N TYR A 197 -18.35 -12.11 19.75
CA TYR A 197 -17.31 -11.52 20.60
C TYR A 197 -17.84 -10.71 21.78
N GLU A 198 -19.00 -10.06 21.64
CA GLU A 198 -19.65 -9.32 22.74
C GLU A 198 -20.04 -10.30 23.88
N GLU A 199 -20.72 -11.41 23.55
CA GLU A 199 -21.12 -12.40 24.54
C GLU A 199 -19.89 -13.12 25.14
N ALA A 200 -18.90 -13.47 24.31
CA ALA A 200 -17.66 -14.09 24.76
C ALA A 200 -16.94 -13.22 25.79
N LEU A 201 -16.89 -11.91 25.53
CA LEU A 201 -16.26 -10.93 26.41
C LEU A 201 -16.92 -10.89 27.79
N GLU A 202 -18.25 -10.98 27.88
CA GLU A 202 -18.97 -11.03 29.16
C GLU A 202 -18.51 -12.21 30.01
N TYR A 203 -18.35 -13.40 29.41
CA TYR A 203 -17.89 -14.59 30.10
C TYR A 203 -16.42 -14.51 30.51
N PHE A 204 -15.53 -14.06 29.63
CA PHE A 204 -14.11 -13.88 29.97
C PHE A 204 -13.89 -12.83 31.06
N LEU A 205 -14.67 -11.75 31.07
CA LEU A 205 -14.59 -10.74 32.12
C LEU A 205 -15.12 -11.30 33.47
N ALA A 206 -16.13 -12.19 33.46
CA ALA A 206 -16.57 -12.86 34.65
C ALA A 206 -15.49 -13.79 35.23
N VAL A 207 -14.77 -14.54 34.38
CA VAL A 207 -13.63 -15.38 34.82
C VAL A 207 -12.52 -14.52 35.42
N LYS A 208 -12.22 -13.37 34.83
CA LYS A 208 -11.17 -12.46 35.31
C LYS A 208 -11.37 -12.01 36.76
N ASP A 209 -12.61 -11.95 37.25
CA ASP A 209 -12.90 -11.57 38.64
C ASP A 209 -12.45 -12.65 39.64
N TYR A 210 -12.19 -13.86 39.16
CA TYR A 210 -11.70 -15.01 39.96
C TYR A 210 -10.21 -15.29 39.75
N GLU A 211 -9.69 -15.08 38.54
CA GLU A 211 -8.31 -15.40 38.11
C GLU A 211 -7.58 -14.16 37.58
N GLU A 212 -7.01 -13.34 38.48
CA GLU A 212 -6.38 -12.07 38.11
C GLU A 212 -5.03 -12.19 37.38
N ASP A 213 -4.31 -13.32 37.51
CA ASP A 213 -2.90 -13.45 37.09
C ASP A 213 -2.69 -14.41 35.90
N GLU A 214 -3.72 -14.69 35.09
CA GLU A 214 -3.63 -15.61 33.96
C GLU A 214 -3.46 -14.88 32.61
N GLY A 215 -2.26 -14.90 32.06
CA GLY A 215 -1.92 -14.21 30.80
C GLY A 215 -2.81 -14.62 29.62
N TRP A 216 -3.19 -15.91 29.52
CA TRP A 216 -4.09 -16.42 28.48
C TRP A 216 -5.46 -15.74 28.50
N LEU A 217 -5.99 -15.44 29.70
CA LEU A 217 -7.30 -14.79 29.84
C LEU A 217 -7.29 -13.36 29.31
N TYR A 218 -6.26 -12.59 29.65
CA TYR A 218 -6.06 -11.24 29.09
C TYR A 218 -5.91 -11.27 27.57
N GLN A 219 -5.22 -12.27 27.01
CA GLN A 219 -5.11 -12.47 25.58
C GLN A 219 -6.50 -12.72 24.94
N LYS A 220 -7.35 -13.57 25.55
CA LYS A 220 -8.71 -13.84 25.04
C LYS A 220 -9.63 -12.63 25.09
N ILE A 221 -9.57 -11.85 26.18
CA ILE A 221 -10.28 -10.59 26.29
C ILE A 221 -9.80 -9.61 25.20
N ALA A 222 -8.49 -9.52 24.97
CA ALA A 222 -7.92 -8.66 23.94
C ALA A 222 -8.37 -9.06 22.52
N ILE A 223 -8.42 -10.38 22.24
CA ILE A 223 -8.93 -10.90 20.95
C ILE A 223 -10.39 -10.47 20.74
N CYS A 224 -11.23 -10.55 21.77
CA CYS A 224 -12.61 -10.10 21.66
C CYS A 224 -12.68 -8.61 21.35
N TYR A 225 -11.97 -7.77 22.07
CA TYR A 225 -11.92 -6.31 21.81
C TYR A 225 -11.37 -6.00 20.40
N LYS A 226 -10.32 -6.69 19.94
CA LYS A 226 -9.77 -6.53 18.61
C LYS A 226 -10.82 -6.79 17.52
N ASN A 227 -11.56 -7.89 17.65
CA ASN A 227 -12.59 -8.24 16.67
C ASN A 227 -13.84 -7.34 16.74
N LEU A 228 -14.05 -6.64 17.85
CA LEU A 228 -15.07 -5.59 18.01
C LEU A 228 -14.60 -4.21 17.53
N ASP A 229 -13.43 -4.13 16.89
CA ASP A 229 -12.76 -2.89 16.44
C ASP A 229 -12.47 -1.88 17.56
N LYS A 230 -12.38 -2.36 18.81
CA LYS A 230 -12.02 -1.59 20.01
C LYS A 230 -10.52 -1.72 20.25
N LYS A 231 -9.74 -1.00 19.42
CA LYS A 231 -8.28 -1.17 19.32
C LYS A 231 -7.52 -0.76 20.58
N GLU A 232 -7.96 0.30 21.23
CA GLU A 232 -7.33 0.81 22.45
C GLU A 232 -7.51 -0.16 23.62
N GLU A 233 -8.73 -0.67 23.79
CA GLU A 233 -9.03 -1.65 24.84
C GLU A 233 -8.29 -2.98 24.55
N ALA A 234 -8.28 -3.44 23.31
CA ALA A 234 -7.52 -4.63 22.91
C ALA A 234 -6.03 -4.48 23.25
N LEU A 235 -5.45 -3.33 22.94
CA LEU A 235 -4.05 -3.04 23.24
C LEU A 235 -3.76 -3.08 24.75
N GLU A 236 -4.64 -2.51 25.58
CA GLU A 236 -4.49 -2.54 27.04
C GLU A 236 -4.41 -3.98 27.57
N TYR A 237 -5.30 -4.85 27.10
CA TYR A 237 -5.35 -6.23 27.56
C TYR A 237 -4.20 -7.09 27.00
N TYR A 238 -3.78 -6.90 25.76
CA TYR A 238 -2.59 -7.57 25.23
C TYR A 238 -1.31 -7.16 25.98
N LEU A 239 -1.18 -5.89 26.37
CA LEU A 239 -0.04 -5.43 27.16
C LEU A 239 0.00 -6.14 28.51
N LYS A 240 -1.16 -6.33 29.19
CA LYS A 240 -1.26 -7.09 30.43
C LYS A 240 -0.88 -8.56 30.22
N ALA A 241 -1.30 -9.17 29.11
CA ALA A 241 -0.92 -10.54 28.80
C ALA A 241 0.61 -10.69 28.67
N VAL A 242 1.25 -9.74 27.97
CA VAL A 242 2.73 -9.72 27.77
C VAL A 242 3.51 -9.35 29.04
N GLU A 243 2.90 -8.65 30.00
CA GLU A 243 3.48 -8.42 31.33
C GLU A 243 3.56 -9.71 32.14
N LEU A 244 2.63 -10.64 31.95
CA LEU A 244 2.59 -11.94 32.62
C LEU A 244 3.39 -13.03 31.90
N ASP A 245 3.41 -12.99 30.58
CA ASP A 245 4.21 -13.86 29.72
C ASP A 245 5.02 -13.03 28.70
N GLU A 246 6.26 -12.76 29.05
CA GLU A 246 7.17 -11.94 28.23
C GLU A 246 7.52 -12.57 26.87
N GLU A 247 7.27 -13.86 26.65
CA GLU A 247 7.56 -14.59 25.43
C GLU A 247 6.30 -14.94 24.63
N ASP A 248 5.11 -14.45 25.03
CA ASP A 248 3.87 -14.62 24.26
C ASP A 248 3.96 -13.91 22.89
N THR A 249 4.51 -14.64 21.92
CA THR A 249 4.72 -14.12 20.54
C THR A 249 3.43 -13.70 19.86
N TYR A 250 2.32 -14.34 20.18
CA TYR A 250 1.01 -14.01 19.62
C TYR A 250 0.55 -12.62 20.07
N SER A 251 0.53 -12.37 21.39
CA SER A 251 0.16 -11.06 21.93
C SER A 251 1.13 -9.97 21.51
N ILE A 252 2.45 -10.26 21.45
CA ILE A 252 3.46 -9.30 20.98
C ILE A 252 3.20 -8.92 19.50
N SER A 253 2.86 -9.88 18.66
CA SER A 253 2.52 -9.63 17.24
C SER A 253 1.28 -8.76 17.09
N ASP A 254 0.23 -9.07 17.84
CA ASP A 254 -1.01 -8.29 17.83
C ASP A 254 -0.82 -6.87 18.38
N ILE A 255 0.01 -6.68 19.42
CA ILE A 255 0.40 -5.36 19.92
C ILE A 255 1.09 -4.55 18.82
N ALA A 256 2.03 -5.15 18.10
CA ALA A 256 2.73 -4.47 17.01
C ALA A 256 1.78 -4.05 15.90
N TRP A 257 0.86 -4.94 15.50
CA TRP A 257 -0.18 -4.65 14.52
C TRP A 257 -1.13 -3.54 14.99
N LEU A 258 -1.58 -3.58 16.25
CA LEU A 258 -2.44 -2.54 16.83
C LEU A 258 -1.76 -1.18 16.84
N TYR A 259 -0.50 -1.10 17.28
CA TYR A 259 0.25 0.14 17.24
C TYR A 259 0.43 0.67 15.81
N ASN A 260 0.69 -0.20 14.82
CA ASN A 260 0.75 0.18 13.42
C ASN A 260 -0.59 0.78 12.95
N ASN A 261 -1.72 0.14 13.30
CA ASN A 261 -3.05 0.62 12.94
C ASN A 261 -3.45 1.94 13.65
N LEU A 262 -2.93 2.17 14.86
CA LEU A 262 -3.12 3.41 15.61
C LEU A 262 -2.15 4.53 15.17
N GLY A 263 -1.30 4.29 14.17
CA GLY A 263 -0.31 5.25 13.68
C GLY A 263 0.89 5.45 14.61
N LYS A 264 1.05 4.62 15.65
CA LYS A 264 2.13 4.67 16.64
C LYS A 264 3.28 3.75 16.21
N HIS A 265 3.89 4.08 15.06
CA HIS A 265 4.86 3.19 14.39
C HIS A 265 6.16 3.00 15.17
N GLU A 266 6.60 3.97 15.96
CA GLU A 266 7.81 3.83 16.79
C GLU A 266 7.61 2.84 17.94
N GLU A 267 6.41 2.80 18.53
CA GLU A 267 6.02 1.81 19.51
C GLU A 267 5.91 0.42 18.88
N ALA A 268 5.26 0.31 17.72
CA ALA A 268 5.17 -0.94 16.98
C ALA A 268 6.56 -1.53 16.70
N LEU A 269 7.51 -0.67 16.30
CA LEU A 269 8.88 -1.07 16.00
C LEU A 269 9.57 -1.78 17.18
N LYS A 270 9.31 -1.36 18.43
CA LYS A 270 9.90 -1.97 19.62
C LYS A 270 9.43 -3.42 19.80
N PHE A 271 8.15 -3.68 19.56
CA PHE A 271 7.58 -5.02 19.67
C PHE A 271 8.00 -5.92 18.51
N LEU A 272 8.11 -5.39 17.30
CA LEU A 272 8.66 -6.11 16.15
C LEU A 272 10.13 -6.51 16.36
N GLN A 273 10.94 -5.61 16.93
CA GLN A 273 12.32 -5.93 17.32
C GLN A 273 12.39 -6.97 18.44
N ARG A 274 11.40 -7.01 19.33
CA ARG A 274 11.30 -8.04 20.37
C ARG A 274 10.99 -9.41 19.76
N LEU A 275 10.05 -9.49 18.78
CA LEU A 275 9.77 -10.72 18.04
C LEU A 275 11.02 -11.26 17.33
N GLU A 276 11.76 -10.39 16.66
CA GLU A 276 13.02 -10.75 15.99
C GLU A 276 14.05 -11.32 16.99
N LYS A 277 14.16 -10.74 18.19
CA LYS A 277 15.07 -11.23 19.26
C LYS A 277 14.64 -12.58 19.83
N ILE A 278 13.35 -12.84 19.93
CA ILE A 278 12.78 -14.14 20.36
C ILE A 278 13.02 -15.20 19.27
N GLY A 279 13.25 -14.78 18.01
CA GLY A 279 13.52 -15.67 16.88
C GLY A 279 12.28 -15.97 16.05
N VAL A 280 11.25 -15.14 16.13
CA VAL A 280 10.09 -15.22 15.22
C VAL A 280 10.52 -14.75 13.85
N ASP A 281 10.44 -15.64 12.86
CA ASP A 281 10.84 -15.40 11.47
C ASP A 281 9.82 -16.00 10.50
N ASP A 282 8.64 -15.39 10.45
CA ASP A 282 7.58 -15.72 9.51
C ASP A 282 7.34 -14.56 8.52
N SER A 283 6.61 -14.86 7.44
CA SER A 283 6.36 -13.87 6.38
C SER A 283 5.49 -12.72 6.85
N TRP A 284 4.53 -12.99 7.75
CA TRP A 284 3.62 -11.98 8.27
C TRP A 284 4.36 -10.96 9.15
N THR A 285 5.16 -11.44 10.12
CA THR A 285 5.96 -10.58 11.02
C THR A 285 6.92 -9.69 10.24
N ASN A 286 7.64 -10.25 9.26
CA ASN A 286 8.55 -9.47 8.41
C ASN A 286 7.80 -8.44 7.54
N THR A 287 6.58 -8.75 7.08
CA THR A 287 5.74 -7.82 6.31
C THR A 287 5.22 -6.67 7.18
N GLU A 288 4.75 -6.96 8.40
CA GLU A 288 4.33 -5.93 9.36
C GLU A 288 5.51 -5.04 9.78
N TYR A 289 6.70 -5.64 9.94
CA TYR A 289 7.91 -4.88 10.23
C TYR A 289 8.24 -3.90 9.08
N ALA A 290 8.17 -4.39 7.85
CA ALA A 290 8.39 -3.55 6.66
C ALA A 290 7.35 -2.43 6.55
N TYR A 291 6.07 -2.74 6.81
CA TYR A 291 5.01 -1.73 6.84
C TYR A 291 5.33 -0.63 7.87
N CYS A 292 5.70 -1.01 9.09
CA CYS A 292 6.11 -0.09 10.14
C CYS A 292 7.29 0.81 9.69
N LEU A 293 8.36 0.20 9.15
CA LEU A 293 9.52 0.92 8.64
C LEU A 293 9.16 1.89 7.50
N SER A 294 8.26 1.48 6.61
CA SER A 294 7.80 2.32 5.50
C SER A 294 7.07 3.57 5.98
N LYS A 295 6.27 3.45 7.05
CA LYS A 295 5.58 4.58 7.68
C LYS A 295 6.54 5.53 8.42
N LEU A 296 7.70 5.02 8.83
CA LEU A 296 8.81 5.80 9.39
C LEU A 296 9.77 6.34 8.31
N ASN A 297 9.41 6.24 7.04
CA ASN A 297 10.21 6.63 5.86
C ASN A 297 11.57 5.89 5.73
N ARG A 298 11.71 4.71 6.37
CA ARG A 298 12.90 3.83 6.32
C ARG A 298 12.73 2.80 5.21
N TYR A 299 12.58 3.27 3.96
CA TYR A 299 12.15 2.44 2.82
C TYR A 299 13.16 1.36 2.43
N GLU A 300 14.48 1.62 2.50
CA GLU A 300 15.51 0.63 2.18
C GLU A 300 15.47 -0.54 3.16
N GLU A 301 15.29 -0.27 4.45
CA GLU A 301 15.17 -1.31 5.46
C GLU A 301 13.86 -2.09 5.31
N ALA A 302 12.78 -1.40 4.96
CA ALA A 302 11.50 -2.04 4.65
C ALA A 302 11.63 -3.02 3.47
N ILE A 303 12.33 -2.62 2.39
CA ILE A 303 12.61 -3.47 1.23
C ILE A 303 13.41 -4.71 1.66
N GLY A 304 14.40 -4.55 2.55
CA GLY A 304 15.16 -5.67 3.10
C GLY A 304 14.27 -6.70 3.79
N LYS A 305 13.34 -6.24 4.65
CA LYS A 305 12.38 -7.10 5.35
C LYS A 305 11.37 -7.76 4.41
N LEU A 306 10.89 -7.04 3.40
CA LEU A 306 9.96 -7.59 2.40
C LEU A 306 10.61 -8.66 1.52
N ASN A 307 11.85 -8.46 1.11
CA ASN A 307 12.59 -9.48 0.36
C ASN A 307 12.80 -10.73 1.22
N HIS A 308 13.14 -10.56 2.51
CA HIS A 308 13.25 -11.68 3.41
C HIS A 308 11.89 -12.40 3.61
N ALA A 309 10.78 -11.66 3.74
CA ALA A 309 9.44 -12.25 3.80
C ALA A 309 9.09 -13.11 2.57
N LEU A 310 9.62 -12.75 1.39
CA LEU A 310 9.45 -13.56 0.17
C LEU A 310 10.27 -14.86 0.21
N GLU A 311 11.42 -14.88 0.90
CA GLU A 311 12.32 -16.03 0.99
C GLU A 311 11.84 -17.06 2.04
N VAL A 312 11.13 -16.61 3.08
CA VAL A 312 10.60 -17.51 4.13
C VAL A 312 9.61 -18.49 3.52
N GLU A 313 9.75 -19.80 3.83
CA GLU A 313 8.79 -20.83 3.46
C GLU A 313 7.60 -20.79 4.43
N ASP A 314 6.50 -20.21 3.98
CA ASP A 314 5.29 -20.00 4.75
C ASP A 314 4.08 -20.24 3.85
N GLU A 315 3.19 -21.18 4.23
CA GLU A 315 1.99 -21.55 3.45
C GLU A 315 0.94 -20.43 3.44
N GLU A 316 0.91 -19.58 4.47
CA GLU A 316 -0.02 -18.45 4.60
C GLU A 316 0.51 -17.15 4.01
N LYS A 317 1.65 -17.17 3.33
CA LYS A 317 2.32 -16.01 2.75
C LYS A 317 1.45 -15.26 1.74
N GLU A 318 1.14 -14.02 2.04
CA GLU A 318 0.43 -13.11 1.15
C GLU A 318 1.35 -12.45 0.11
N THR A 319 1.91 -13.27 -0.78
CA THR A 319 2.91 -12.85 -1.76
C THR A 319 2.49 -11.62 -2.57
N GLY A 320 1.23 -11.52 -2.96
CA GLY A 320 0.68 -10.37 -3.69
C GLY A 320 0.73 -9.08 -2.86
N TYR A 321 0.47 -9.15 -1.56
CA TYR A 321 0.56 -8.02 -0.65
C TYR A 321 2.00 -7.58 -0.43
N ILE A 322 2.92 -8.54 -0.23
CA ILE A 322 4.35 -8.25 -0.07
C ILE A 322 4.89 -7.49 -1.28
N TYR A 323 4.61 -7.95 -2.51
CA TYR A 323 5.00 -7.24 -3.73
C TYR A 323 4.33 -5.86 -3.85
N THR A 324 3.12 -5.70 -3.34
CA THR A 324 2.46 -4.38 -3.27
C THR A 324 3.26 -3.41 -2.40
N GLN A 325 3.67 -3.85 -1.20
CA GLN A 325 4.49 -3.03 -0.30
C GLN A 325 5.88 -2.74 -0.88
N LEU A 326 6.51 -3.70 -1.57
CA LEU A 326 7.76 -3.48 -2.32
C LEU A 326 7.60 -2.40 -3.38
N GLY A 327 6.51 -2.43 -4.14
CA GLY A 327 6.19 -1.42 -5.14
C GLY A 327 6.08 -0.03 -4.51
N LEU A 328 5.35 0.09 -3.40
CA LEU A 328 5.19 1.35 -2.67
C LEU A 328 6.52 1.90 -2.13
N CYS A 329 7.34 1.04 -1.52
CA CYS A 329 8.65 1.45 -1.00
C CYS A 329 9.57 1.95 -2.12
N ASN A 330 9.66 1.20 -3.24
CA ASN A 330 10.46 1.61 -4.38
C ASN A 330 9.94 2.90 -5.04
N ARG A 331 8.62 3.08 -5.16
CA ARG A 331 8.02 4.32 -5.66
C ARG A 331 8.41 5.52 -4.80
N ASN A 332 8.37 5.37 -3.46
CA ASN A 332 8.73 6.45 -2.54
C ASN A 332 10.24 6.78 -2.57
N LEU A 333 11.08 5.83 -2.98
CA LEU A 333 12.50 6.05 -3.28
C LEU A 333 12.75 6.53 -4.72
N GLU A 334 11.69 6.83 -5.47
CA GLU A 334 11.74 7.23 -6.89
C GLU A 334 12.39 6.18 -7.81
N LYS A 335 12.50 4.92 -7.35
CA LYS A 335 12.94 3.76 -8.12
C LYS A 335 11.75 3.20 -8.91
N TYR A 336 11.34 3.95 -9.94
CA TYR A 336 10.09 3.69 -10.65
C TYR A 336 10.11 2.38 -11.45
N GLU A 337 11.27 1.95 -11.97
CA GLU A 337 11.44 0.68 -12.67
C GLU A 337 11.16 -0.51 -11.75
N GLU A 338 11.82 -0.52 -10.59
CA GLU A 338 11.66 -1.55 -9.56
C GLU A 338 10.24 -1.55 -8.98
N ALA A 339 9.64 -0.36 -8.84
CA ALA A 339 8.25 -0.25 -8.41
C ALA A 339 7.29 -0.89 -9.41
N ILE A 340 7.44 -0.62 -10.71
CA ILE A 340 6.63 -1.21 -11.78
C ILE A 340 6.79 -2.73 -11.82
N GLU A 341 8.02 -3.23 -11.65
CA GLU A 341 8.28 -4.66 -11.60
C GLU A 341 7.55 -5.30 -10.41
N ALA A 342 7.69 -4.72 -9.22
CA ALA A 342 7.04 -5.21 -8.01
C ALA A 342 5.50 -5.20 -8.14
N PHE A 343 4.88 -4.11 -8.60
CA PHE A 343 3.44 -4.08 -8.85
C PHE A 343 3.00 -5.07 -9.93
N THR A 344 3.83 -5.31 -10.94
CA THR A 344 3.57 -6.33 -11.97
C THR A 344 3.60 -7.74 -11.37
N GLN A 345 4.51 -8.03 -10.42
CA GLN A 345 4.50 -9.28 -9.67
C GLN A 345 3.25 -9.38 -8.78
N ALA A 346 2.87 -8.29 -8.07
CA ALA A 346 1.64 -8.27 -7.29
C ALA A 346 0.42 -8.66 -8.13
N LYS A 347 0.32 -8.18 -9.37
CA LYS A 347 -0.74 -8.58 -10.33
C LYS A 347 -0.72 -10.07 -10.64
N LYS A 348 0.44 -10.68 -10.84
CA LYS A 348 0.57 -12.12 -11.10
C LYS A 348 0.10 -12.95 -9.90
N TRP A 349 0.25 -12.42 -8.68
CA TRP A 349 -0.20 -13.02 -7.43
C TRP A 349 -1.61 -12.59 -7.02
N GLY A 350 -2.43 -12.18 -7.98
CA GLY A 350 -3.87 -11.95 -7.79
C GLY A 350 -4.27 -10.53 -7.41
N ARG A 351 -3.33 -9.62 -7.18
CA ARG A 351 -3.62 -8.19 -6.91
C ARG A 351 -3.73 -7.41 -8.23
N ASN A 352 -4.81 -7.63 -8.97
CA ASN A 352 -5.05 -6.95 -10.25
C ASN A 352 -6.28 -6.03 -10.17
N ASP A 353 -6.33 -5.23 -9.14
CA ASP A 353 -7.37 -4.22 -8.92
C ASP A 353 -7.03 -2.87 -9.60
N SER A 354 -8.00 -1.96 -9.58
CA SER A 354 -7.86 -0.60 -10.13
C SER A 354 -6.68 0.15 -9.52
N TRP A 355 -6.48 0.00 -8.21
CA TRP A 355 -5.46 0.72 -7.47
C TRP A 355 -4.04 0.33 -7.92
N ILE A 356 -3.75 -0.97 -8.11
CA ILE A 356 -2.44 -1.42 -8.62
C ILE A 356 -2.16 -0.88 -10.02
N ASN A 357 -3.19 -0.84 -10.88
CA ASN A 357 -3.02 -0.29 -12.23
C ASN A 357 -2.80 1.22 -12.20
N ASP A 358 -3.45 1.93 -11.29
CA ASP A 358 -3.24 3.36 -11.04
C ASP A 358 -1.80 3.63 -10.58
N GLU A 359 -1.28 2.87 -9.62
CA GLU A 359 0.11 2.99 -9.14
C GLU A 359 1.15 2.74 -10.24
N ILE A 360 0.91 1.75 -11.11
CA ILE A 360 1.78 1.51 -12.28
C ILE A 360 1.71 2.69 -13.24
N GLY A 361 0.51 3.21 -13.51
CA GLY A 361 0.29 4.41 -14.31
C GLY A 361 1.04 5.61 -13.76
N HIS A 362 0.96 5.82 -12.44
CA HIS A 362 1.69 6.87 -11.74
C HIS A 362 3.22 6.74 -11.89
N CYS A 363 3.76 5.54 -11.76
CA CYS A 363 5.18 5.30 -11.97
C CYS A 363 5.61 5.63 -13.41
N TYR A 364 4.84 5.21 -14.42
CA TYR A 364 5.12 5.57 -15.82
C TYR A 364 5.00 7.08 -16.06
N LYS A 365 4.02 7.77 -15.45
CA LYS A 365 3.86 9.22 -15.48
C LYS A 365 5.13 9.92 -14.97
N LYS A 366 5.65 9.49 -13.81
CA LYS A 366 6.89 10.04 -13.22
C LYS A 366 8.13 9.76 -14.06
N LYS A 367 8.18 8.66 -14.80
CA LYS A 367 9.24 8.37 -15.79
C LYS A 367 9.11 9.18 -17.09
N GLY A 368 8.03 9.91 -17.30
CA GLY A 368 7.75 10.64 -18.55
C GLY A 368 7.19 9.77 -19.68
N ASP A 369 6.88 8.48 -19.45
CA ASP A 369 6.24 7.62 -20.46
C ASP A 369 4.71 7.80 -20.41
N MET A 370 4.25 8.95 -20.94
CA MET A 370 2.84 9.32 -20.94
C MET A 370 1.93 8.29 -21.63
N LYS A 371 2.44 7.60 -22.66
CA LYS A 371 1.64 6.62 -23.40
C LYS A 371 1.34 5.39 -22.56
N LYS A 372 2.35 4.86 -21.87
CA LYS A 372 2.13 3.73 -20.95
C LYS A 372 1.34 4.14 -19.71
N ALA A 373 1.59 5.34 -19.18
CA ALA A 373 0.79 5.87 -18.08
C ALA A 373 -0.70 5.86 -18.45
N LEU A 374 -1.05 6.37 -19.64
CA LEU A 374 -2.43 6.36 -20.14
C LEU A 374 -3.00 4.94 -20.26
N GLU A 375 -2.22 4.00 -20.80
CA GLU A 375 -2.66 2.60 -20.92
C GLU A 375 -3.09 2.02 -19.57
N PHE A 376 -2.28 2.18 -18.54
CA PHE A 376 -2.57 1.64 -17.21
C PHE A 376 -3.68 2.39 -16.49
N TYR A 377 -3.78 3.71 -16.62
CA TYR A 377 -4.89 4.48 -16.09
C TYR A 377 -6.23 4.11 -16.75
N LEU A 378 -6.25 3.85 -18.05
CA LEU A 378 -7.46 3.36 -18.74
C LEU A 378 -7.85 1.93 -18.33
N ILE A 379 -6.87 1.10 -17.92
CA ILE A 379 -7.17 -0.20 -17.30
C ILE A 379 -7.81 0.03 -15.91
N ALA A 380 -7.24 0.92 -15.11
CA ALA A 380 -7.78 1.27 -13.80
C ALA A 380 -9.21 1.84 -13.88
N GLU A 381 -9.50 2.68 -14.89
CA GLU A 381 -10.85 3.26 -15.13
C GLU A 381 -11.90 2.17 -15.35
N LYS A 382 -11.59 1.05 -16.01
CA LYS A 382 -12.57 -0.01 -16.28
C LYS A 382 -13.19 -0.55 -15.00
N ASP A 383 -12.40 -0.67 -13.96
CA ASP A 383 -12.80 -1.22 -12.67
C ASP A 383 -13.29 -0.14 -11.70
N ASN A 384 -12.77 1.09 -11.83
CA ASN A 384 -13.11 2.23 -10.96
C ASN A 384 -13.58 3.45 -11.75
N LYS A 385 -14.79 3.38 -12.30
CA LYS A 385 -15.41 4.45 -13.10
C LYS A 385 -15.89 5.66 -12.29
N LYS A 386 -15.84 5.59 -10.97
CA LYS A 386 -16.40 6.61 -10.07
C LYS A 386 -15.31 7.38 -9.31
N ASP A 387 -14.07 7.21 -9.68
CA ASP A 387 -12.96 7.93 -9.07
C ASP A 387 -12.69 9.24 -9.80
N PRO A 388 -13.02 10.39 -9.22
CA PRO A 388 -12.81 11.68 -9.87
C PRO A 388 -11.33 12.03 -10.00
N TYR A 389 -10.46 11.52 -9.11
CA TYR A 389 -9.02 11.77 -9.17
C TYR A 389 -8.37 11.01 -10.31
N LEU A 390 -8.71 9.73 -10.48
CA LEU A 390 -8.27 8.94 -11.64
C LEU A 390 -8.71 9.59 -12.96
N MET A 391 -9.97 10.10 -13.04
CA MET A 391 -10.43 10.79 -14.25
C MET A 391 -9.57 12.03 -14.54
N SER A 392 -9.20 12.76 -13.52
CA SER A 392 -8.36 13.96 -13.68
C SER A 392 -6.93 13.62 -14.09
N ASP A 393 -6.35 12.55 -13.52
CA ASP A 393 -5.01 12.08 -13.93
C ASP A 393 -4.99 11.64 -15.40
N ILE A 394 -6.05 10.97 -15.87
CA ILE A 394 -6.21 10.63 -17.28
C ILE A 394 -6.29 11.91 -18.14
N ALA A 395 -7.03 12.92 -17.68
CA ALA A 395 -7.15 14.19 -18.39
C ALA A 395 -5.80 14.88 -18.53
N TRP A 396 -5.03 14.94 -17.46
CA TRP A 396 -3.70 15.50 -17.44
C TRP A 396 -2.73 14.81 -18.42
N ILE A 397 -2.82 13.46 -18.51
CA ILE A 397 -2.02 12.73 -19.50
C ILE A 397 -2.45 13.07 -20.92
N TYR A 398 -3.75 13.20 -21.18
CA TYR A 398 -4.23 13.59 -22.50
C TYR A 398 -3.79 15.02 -22.87
N ASP A 399 -3.78 15.97 -21.91
CA ASP A 399 -3.24 17.32 -22.09
C ASP A 399 -1.77 17.25 -22.48
N GLY A 400 -0.94 16.53 -21.69
CA GLY A 400 0.48 16.35 -21.97
C GLY A 400 0.80 15.64 -23.29
N LEU A 401 -0.15 14.90 -23.87
CA LEU A 401 -0.08 14.29 -25.20
C LEU A 401 -0.62 15.21 -26.32
N GLY A 402 -1.11 16.41 -26.00
CA GLY A 402 -1.74 17.33 -26.94
C GLY A 402 -3.11 16.87 -27.43
N GLN A 403 -3.76 15.96 -26.72
CA GLN A 403 -5.10 15.43 -27.05
C GLN A 403 -6.17 16.11 -26.19
N TYR A 404 -6.27 17.41 -26.35
CA TYR A 404 -7.04 18.31 -25.47
C TYR A 404 -8.55 18.00 -25.44
N GLU A 405 -9.14 17.59 -26.56
CA GLU A 405 -10.57 17.22 -26.63
C GLU A 405 -10.87 15.98 -25.74
N GLU A 406 -9.98 14.99 -25.76
CA GLU A 406 -10.12 13.81 -24.89
C GLU A 406 -9.90 14.22 -23.43
N GLY A 407 -8.91 15.08 -23.15
CA GLY A 407 -8.66 15.67 -21.82
C GLY A 407 -9.93 16.31 -21.27
N LEU A 408 -10.60 17.18 -22.07
CA LEU A 408 -11.86 17.84 -21.68
C LEU A 408 -13.00 16.86 -21.36
N LYS A 409 -13.07 15.73 -22.06
CA LYS A 409 -14.10 14.71 -21.75
C LYS A 409 -13.89 14.12 -20.36
N TYR A 410 -12.63 13.86 -19.99
CA TYR A 410 -12.28 13.29 -18.69
C TYR A 410 -12.39 14.32 -17.55
N ILE A 411 -12.03 15.59 -17.79
CA ILE A 411 -12.30 16.69 -16.85
C ILE A 411 -13.79 16.78 -16.51
N LYS A 412 -14.65 16.77 -17.53
CA LYS A 412 -16.11 16.79 -17.34
C LYS A 412 -16.65 15.55 -16.62
N LYS A 413 -15.98 14.39 -16.76
CA LYS A 413 -16.30 13.21 -15.94
C LYS A 413 -15.94 13.45 -14.47
N ALA A 414 -14.75 13.97 -14.19
CA ALA A 414 -14.31 14.30 -12.83
C ALA A 414 -15.23 15.32 -12.15
N GLU A 415 -15.60 16.39 -12.86
CA GLU A 415 -16.55 17.41 -12.40
C GLU A 415 -17.93 16.80 -12.07
N LYS A 416 -18.47 15.93 -12.93
CA LYS A 416 -19.74 15.21 -12.68
C LYS A 416 -19.67 14.26 -11.48
N LEU A 417 -18.49 13.76 -11.13
CA LEU A 417 -18.26 12.91 -9.98
C LEU A 417 -18.04 13.72 -8.68
N GLY A 418 -18.14 15.05 -8.78
CA GLY A 418 -18.13 15.96 -7.63
C GLY A 418 -16.75 16.54 -7.31
N ARG A 419 -15.74 16.39 -8.17
CA ARG A 419 -14.48 17.08 -8.01
C ARG A 419 -14.61 18.51 -8.51
N ASP A 420 -14.30 19.50 -7.67
CA ASP A 420 -14.32 20.93 -8.00
C ASP A 420 -13.26 21.66 -7.14
N ASP A 421 -12.01 21.32 -7.37
CA ASP A 421 -10.85 21.96 -6.74
C ASP A 421 -10.09 22.86 -7.72
N ALA A 422 -9.13 23.62 -7.20
CA ALA A 422 -8.32 24.53 -7.99
C ALA A 422 -7.54 23.79 -9.08
N TRP A 423 -6.98 22.62 -8.75
CA TRP A 423 -6.20 21.81 -9.69
C TRP A 423 -7.04 21.33 -10.89
N LEU A 424 -8.27 20.86 -10.67
CA LEU A 424 -9.15 20.42 -11.77
C LEU A 424 -9.50 21.59 -12.72
N ASN A 425 -9.78 22.78 -12.17
CA ASN A 425 -10.13 23.95 -12.97
C ASN A 425 -8.91 24.55 -13.69
N GLU A 426 -7.72 24.38 -13.13
CA GLU A 426 -6.44 24.67 -13.78
C GLU A 426 -6.22 23.78 -15.01
N GLU A 427 -6.37 22.46 -14.86
CA GLU A 427 -6.29 21.51 -15.98
C GLU A 427 -7.38 21.73 -17.03
N TYR A 428 -8.58 22.15 -16.57
CA TYR A 428 -9.65 22.55 -17.48
C TYR A 428 -9.23 23.75 -18.33
N GLY A 429 -8.65 24.76 -17.69
CA GLY A 429 -8.11 25.95 -18.38
C GLY A 429 -7.01 25.55 -19.36
N ALA A 430 -6.09 24.67 -18.99
CA ALA A 430 -5.00 24.21 -19.84
C ALA A 430 -5.50 23.51 -21.11
N CYS A 431 -6.42 22.55 -20.97
CA CYS A 431 -7.03 21.89 -22.12
C CYS A 431 -7.80 22.85 -23.03
N LEU A 432 -8.51 23.84 -22.46
CA LEU A 432 -9.22 24.85 -23.25
C LEU A 432 -8.23 25.75 -24.01
N ALA A 433 -7.16 26.15 -23.36
CA ALA A 433 -6.11 26.97 -23.95
C ALA A 433 -5.38 26.24 -25.09
N GLY A 434 -5.14 24.93 -24.91
CA GLY A 434 -4.59 24.06 -25.97
C GLY A 434 -5.50 23.91 -27.19
N LEU A 435 -6.78 24.23 -27.05
CA LEU A 435 -7.80 24.27 -28.14
C LEU A 435 -8.04 25.70 -28.65
N ASP A 436 -7.18 26.66 -28.35
CA ASP A 436 -7.31 28.06 -28.68
C ASP A 436 -8.58 28.75 -28.14
N ARG A 437 -9.22 28.16 -27.10
CA ARG A 437 -10.43 28.69 -26.44
C ARG A 437 -10.04 29.55 -25.25
N TYR A 438 -9.29 30.62 -25.53
CA TYR A 438 -8.60 31.41 -24.50
C TYR A 438 -9.54 32.14 -23.54
N GLU A 439 -10.69 32.65 -24.02
CA GLU A 439 -11.68 33.31 -23.16
C GLU A 439 -12.27 32.34 -22.12
N GLU A 440 -12.60 31.11 -22.53
CA GLU A 440 -13.14 30.10 -21.64
C GLU A 440 -12.05 29.60 -20.68
N ALA A 441 -10.80 29.48 -21.14
CA ALA A 441 -9.65 29.14 -20.28
C ALA A 441 -9.45 30.21 -19.18
N ILE A 442 -9.53 31.49 -19.54
CA ILE A 442 -9.45 32.62 -18.61
C ILE A 442 -10.53 32.51 -17.52
N GLU A 443 -11.76 32.15 -17.87
CA GLU A 443 -12.84 31.95 -16.90
C GLU A 443 -12.50 30.84 -15.91
N LYS A 444 -11.96 29.73 -16.39
CA LYS A 444 -11.59 28.57 -15.56
C LYS A 444 -10.40 28.90 -14.63
N TYR A 445 -9.36 29.54 -15.12
CA TYR A 445 -8.24 29.99 -14.31
C TYR A 445 -8.66 30.98 -13.22
N LYS A 446 -9.52 31.94 -13.55
CA LYS A 446 -10.08 32.89 -12.56
C LYS A 446 -10.93 32.17 -11.51
N TYR A 447 -11.69 31.17 -11.93
CA TYR A 447 -12.47 30.38 -11.01
C TYR A 447 -11.55 29.60 -10.05
N ALA A 448 -10.48 28.96 -10.56
CA ALA A 448 -9.47 28.29 -9.74
C ALA A 448 -8.83 29.22 -8.68
N LEU A 449 -8.50 30.45 -9.07
CA LEU A 449 -7.94 31.45 -8.14
C LEU A 449 -8.90 31.84 -7.01
N ASN A 450 -10.23 31.81 -7.28
CA ASN A 450 -11.25 32.18 -6.29
C ASN A 450 -11.62 31.06 -5.33
N LEU A 451 -11.19 29.82 -5.58
CA LEU A 451 -11.44 28.71 -4.68
C LEU A 451 -10.54 28.84 -3.45
N ASP A 452 -11.11 28.51 -2.28
CA ASP A 452 -10.37 28.42 -1.01
C ASP A 452 -9.71 27.05 -0.93
N ASP A 453 -8.58 26.89 -1.62
CA ASP A 453 -7.82 25.67 -1.76
C ASP A 453 -6.36 25.96 -1.37
N GLU A 454 -5.91 25.41 -0.24
CA GLU A 454 -4.54 25.62 0.27
C GLU A 454 -3.45 25.04 -0.65
N GLY A 455 -3.82 24.11 -1.56
CA GLY A 455 -2.91 23.44 -2.49
C GLY A 455 -2.76 24.10 -3.86
N LYS A 456 -3.47 25.20 -4.15
CA LYS A 456 -3.40 25.86 -5.47
C LYS A 456 -2.06 26.50 -5.74
N ASP A 457 -1.56 26.35 -6.96
CA ASP A 457 -0.35 27.05 -7.45
C ASP A 457 -0.76 28.37 -8.12
N GLU A 458 -0.89 29.42 -7.29
CA GLU A 458 -1.28 30.75 -7.77
C GLU A 458 -0.28 31.29 -8.78
N ALA A 459 1.02 31.05 -8.59
CA ALA A 459 2.06 31.49 -9.51
C ALA A 459 1.90 30.86 -10.89
N TYR A 460 1.60 29.56 -10.94
CA TYR A 460 1.33 28.88 -12.21
C TYR A 460 0.04 29.40 -12.86
N ILE A 461 -1.07 29.46 -12.11
CA ILE A 461 -2.37 29.89 -12.63
C ILE A 461 -2.27 31.31 -13.22
N TYR A 462 -1.66 32.27 -12.49
CA TYR A 462 -1.47 33.62 -13.00
C TYR A 462 -0.61 33.65 -14.26
N SER A 463 0.43 32.82 -14.35
CA SER A 463 1.28 32.77 -15.55
C SER A 463 0.51 32.25 -16.76
N GLN A 464 -0.34 31.24 -16.60
CA GLN A 464 -1.19 30.71 -17.68
C GLN A 464 -2.27 31.71 -18.09
N LEU A 465 -2.85 32.39 -17.11
CA LEU A 465 -3.83 33.46 -17.34
C LEU A 465 -3.18 34.59 -18.15
N GLY A 466 -1.98 35.00 -17.79
CA GLY A 466 -1.20 36.01 -18.55
C GLY A 466 -0.92 35.52 -19.96
N TRP A 467 -0.55 34.28 -20.16
CA TRP A 467 -0.32 33.70 -21.49
C TRP A 467 -1.60 33.72 -22.34
N CYS A 468 -2.76 33.36 -21.77
CA CYS A 468 -4.05 33.42 -22.48
C CYS A 468 -4.38 34.87 -22.91
N TYR A 469 -4.17 35.87 -22.03
CA TYR A 469 -4.38 37.26 -22.40
C TYR A 469 -3.43 37.72 -23.51
N ARG A 470 -2.16 37.27 -23.50
CA ARG A 470 -1.22 37.54 -24.58
C ARG A 470 -1.69 36.95 -25.93
N GLN A 471 -2.25 35.75 -25.93
CA GLN A 471 -2.80 35.16 -27.15
C GLN A 471 -4.01 35.95 -27.70
N LEU A 472 -4.75 36.60 -26.82
CA LEU A 472 -5.84 37.53 -27.20
C LEU A 472 -5.35 38.93 -27.48
N GLU A 473 -4.04 39.16 -27.54
CA GLU A 473 -3.37 40.46 -27.78
C GLU A 473 -3.68 41.54 -26.71
N ASP A 474 -4.20 41.15 -25.53
CA ASP A 474 -4.40 42.05 -24.39
C ASP A 474 -3.13 42.05 -23.52
N TYR A 475 -2.10 42.73 -24.03
CA TYR A 475 -0.76 42.72 -23.46
C TYR A 475 -0.68 43.39 -22.09
N GLU A 476 -1.52 44.39 -21.82
CA GLU A 476 -1.60 45.05 -20.52
C GLU A 476 -2.07 44.09 -19.44
N LYS A 477 -3.19 43.34 -19.66
CA LYS A 477 -3.66 42.34 -18.70
C LYS A 477 -2.71 41.14 -18.61
N ALA A 478 -2.06 40.78 -19.72
CA ALA A 478 -1.03 39.77 -19.71
C ALA A 478 0.09 40.12 -18.73
N LEU A 479 0.62 41.35 -18.80
CA LEU A 479 1.65 41.87 -17.90
C LEU A 479 1.16 41.92 -16.45
N GLU A 480 -0.05 42.39 -16.21
CA GLU A 480 -0.63 42.39 -14.87
C GLU A 480 -0.61 41.00 -14.24
N CYS A 481 -1.10 39.96 -14.95
CA CYS A 481 -1.12 38.58 -14.49
C CYS A 481 0.30 38.01 -14.32
N GLN A 482 1.20 38.26 -15.26
CA GLN A 482 2.58 37.76 -15.17
C GLN A 482 3.37 38.42 -14.02
N ASN A 483 3.10 39.68 -13.69
CA ASN A 483 3.67 40.32 -12.51
C ASN A 483 3.09 39.69 -11.22
N GLN A 484 1.81 39.34 -11.19
CA GLN A 484 1.24 38.59 -10.06
C GLN A 484 1.92 37.23 -9.92
N ALA A 485 2.15 36.48 -10.99
CA ALA A 485 2.88 35.22 -10.94
C ALA A 485 4.29 35.42 -10.34
N LYS A 486 4.95 36.54 -10.64
CA LYS A 486 6.25 36.88 -10.08
C LYS A 486 6.17 37.20 -8.58
N GLU A 487 5.15 37.95 -8.15
CA GLU A 487 4.89 38.22 -6.73
C GLU A 487 4.66 36.94 -5.92
N PHE A 488 4.01 35.92 -6.51
CA PHE A 488 3.86 34.59 -5.93
C PHE A 488 5.10 33.68 -6.03
N GLY A 489 6.25 34.27 -6.46
CA GLY A 489 7.56 33.64 -6.40
C GLY A 489 8.02 32.93 -7.67
N ARG A 490 7.25 32.96 -8.77
CA ARG A 490 7.71 32.42 -10.05
C ARG A 490 8.68 33.41 -10.70
N ASN A 491 9.87 32.93 -11.05
CA ASN A 491 10.91 33.77 -11.74
C ASN A 491 11.79 32.87 -12.61
N ASP A 492 11.17 32.14 -13.53
CA ASP A 492 11.85 31.24 -14.45
C ASP A 492 12.08 31.90 -15.84
N ILE A 493 12.80 31.19 -16.69
CA ILE A 493 13.10 31.60 -18.07
C ILE A 493 11.80 31.85 -18.85
N TRP A 494 10.82 30.96 -18.70
CA TRP A 494 9.57 31.07 -19.45
C TRP A 494 8.78 32.33 -19.10
N LEU A 495 8.58 32.61 -17.80
CA LEU A 495 7.83 33.78 -17.35
C LEU A 495 8.49 35.11 -17.82
N ASN A 496 9.79 35.23 -17.64
CA ASN A 496 10.49 36.44 -18.02
C ASN A 496 10.52 36.64 -19.56
N THR A 497 10.56 35.53 -20.32
CA THR A 497 10.41 35.58 -21.77
C THR A 497 9.03 36.10 -22.17
N GLU A 498 7.96 35.62 -21.53
CA GLU A 498 6.59 36.07 -21.79
C GLU A 498 6.40 37.55 -21.46
N ILE A 499 6.95 38.00 -20.32
CA ILE A 499 6.96 39.47 -19.96
C ILE A 499 7.69 40.30 -21.02
N SER A 500 8.87 39.84 -21.44
CA SER A 500 9.65 40.48 -22.47
C SER A 500 8.87 40.62 -23.78
N VAL A 501 8.18 39.56 -24.21
CA VAL A 501 7.32 39.56 -25.41
C VAL A 501 6.17 40.56 -25.27
N CYS A 502 5.55 40.68 -24.11
CA CYS A 502 4.47 41.64 -23.90
C CYS A 502 4.99 43.09 -23.98
N TYR A 503 6.13 43.42 -23.38
CA TYR A 503 6.72 44.73 -23.49
C TYR A 503 7.15 45.04 -24.94
N GLU A 504 7.71 44.10 -25.68
CA GLU A 504 8.00 44.20 -27.10
C GLU A 504 6.77 44.60 -27.90
N LYS A 505 5.66 43.94 -27.68
CA LYS A 505 4.39 44.20 -28.39
C LYS A 505 3.78 45.56 -28.04
N LEU A 506 4.04 46.03 -26.82
CA LEU A 506 3.65 47.38 -26.38
C LEU A 506 4.63 48.47 -26.84
N GLY A 507 5.76 48.11 -27.45
CA GLY A 507 6.77 49.06 -27.96
C GLY A 507 7.72 49.59 -26.88
N ASP A 508 7.72 49.03 -25.67
CA ASP A 508 8.65 49.36 -24.58
C ASP A 508 9.88 48.43 -24.67
N TYR A 509 10.74 48.70 -25.65
CA TYR A 509 11.91 47.85 -25.93
C TYR A 509 12.98 47.90 -24.85
N GLU A 510 13.03 48.98 -24.06
CA GLU A 510 13.95 49.07 -22.92
C GLU A 510 13.58 48.04 -21.85
N LYS A 511 12.30 47.96 -21.46
CA LYS A 511 11.86 46.96 -20.53
C LYS A 511 11.87 45.55 -21.14
N ALA A 512 11.54 45.41 -22.42
CA ALA A 512 11.63 44.15 -23.11
C ALA A 512 13.04 43.56 -23.03
N LEU A 513 14.07 44.37 -23.22
CA LEU A 513 15.47 43.99 -23.06
C LEU A 513 15.81 43.64 -21.60
N GLU A 514 15.36 44.47 -20.63
CA GLU A 514 15.56 44.17 -19.19
C GLU A 514 15.08 42.75 -18.84
N TYR A 515 13.87 42.39 -19.27
CA TYR A 515 13.31 41.08 -19.02
C TYR A 515 13.91 39.96 -19.89
N ALA A 516 14.46 40.27 -21.08
CA ALA A 516 15.16 39.27 -21.89
C ALA A 516 16.55 38.92 -21.35
N LEU A 517 17.17 39.84 -20.60
CA LEU A 517 18.47 39.60 -19.96
C LEU A 517 18.38 38.61 -18.78
N ILE A 518 17.24 38.49 -18.09
CA ILE A 518 17.05 37.57 -16.98
C ILE A 518 17.19 36.10 -17.44
N PRO A 519 16.49 35.61 -18.48
CA PRO A 519 16.72 34.29 -19.06
C PRO A 519 18.17 34.03 -19.45
N TYR A 520 18.83 35.03 -20.06
CA TYR A 520 20.24 34.91 -20.41
C TYR A 520 21.17 34.82 -19.19
N GLU A 521 20.86 35.48 -18.08
CA GLU A 521 21.63 35.35 -16.84
C GLU A 521 21.45 34.00 -16.19
N LEU A 522 20.27 33.40 -16.32
CA LEU A 522 19.94 32.06 -15.82
C LEU A 522 20.58 30.96 -16.66
N ASP A 523 20.60 31.12 -17.98
CA ASP A 523 21.24 30.21 -18.93
C ASP A 523 21.95 31.01 -20.03
N ARG A 524 23.25 31.20 -19.88
CA ARG A 524 24.09 32.03 -20.80
C ARG A 524 24.28 31.38 -22.17
N ASP A 525 23.92 30.14 -22.34
CA ASP A 525 24.02 29.39 -23.59
C ASP A 525 22.66 29.10 -24.23
N ASP A 526 21.56 29.65 -23.66
CA ASP A 526 20.25 29.56 -24.31
C ASP A 526 20.21 30.40 -25.59
N ILE A 527 20.22 29.73 -26.72
CA ILE A 527 20.26 30.34 -28.07
C ILE A 527 19.11 31.30 -28.31
N ARG A 528 17.93 31.03 -27.75
CA ARG A 528 16.73 31.89 -27.92
C ARG A 528 16.90 33.22 -27.18
N SER A 529 17.32 33.15 -25.92
CA SER A 529 17.60 34.34 -25.12
C SER A 529 18.69 35.19 -25.73
N LEU A 530 19.81 34.58 -26.13
CA LEU A 530 20.91 35.29 -26.83
C LEU A 530 20.40 36.00 -28.08
N SER A 531 19.67 35.32 -28.94
CA SER A 531 19.13 35.87 -30.17
C SER A 531 18.19 37.08 -29.91
N LYS A 532 17.33 36.94 -28.88
CA LYS A 532 16.35 37.96 -28.52
C LYS A 532 17.02 39.20 -27.93
N VAL A 533 18.01 39.03 -27.05
CA VAL A 533 18.80 40.13 -26.48
C VAL A 533 19.55 40.88 -27.60
N GLY A 534 20.22 40.17 -28.50
CA GLY A 534 20.91 40.76 -29.64
C GLY A 534 19.96 41.57 -30.53
N TRP A 535 18.76 41.05 -30.81
CA TRP A 535 17.74 41.74 -31.59
C TRP A 535 17.21 42.99 -30.91
N PHE A 536 16.99 43.00 -29.59
CA PHE A 536 16.57 44.20 -28.87
C PHE A 536 17.64 45.29 -28.91
N TYR A 537 18.92 44.95 -28.79
CA TYR A 537 20.00 45.90 -28.95
C TYR A 537 20.05 46.48 -30.36
N ASP A 538 19.82 45.66 -31.40
CA ASP A 538 19.73 46.14 -32.80
C ASP A 538 18.59 47.12 -32.97
N TYR A 539 17.38 46.77 -32.47
CA TYR A 539 16.21 47.63 -32.58
C TYR A 539 16.40 48.98 -31.85
N MET A 540 17.19 48.99 -30.78
CA MET A 540 17.56 50.22 -30.05
C MET A 540 18.76 50.94 -30.65
N GLU A 541 19.21 50.58 -31.85
CA GLU A 541 20.37 51.13 -32.57
C GLU A 541 21.70 50.97 -31.79
N LYS A 542 21.80 50.04 -30.83
CA LYS A 542 22.98 49.69 -30.03
C LYS A 542 23.72 48.48 -30.62
N TYR A 543 24.10 48.61 -31.88
CA TYR A 543 24.62 47.50 -32.70
C TYR A 543 25.86 46.81 -32.12
N GLU A 544 26.80 47.62 -31.55
CA GLU A 544 28.01 47.07 -30.94
C GLU A 544 27.72 46.22 -29.70
N ASP A 545 26.69 46.58 -28.93
CA ASP A 545 26.27 45.85 -27.74
C ASP A 545 25.55 44.58 -28.10
N GLY A 546 24.75 44.55 -29.18
CA GLY A 546 23.98 43.40 -29.64
C GLY A 546 24.79 42.31 -30.33
N LEU A 547 25.81 42.71 -31.10
CA LEU A 547 26.61 41.79 -31.94
C LEU A 547 27.21 40.60 -31.17
N PRO A 548 27.81 40.76 -29.96
CA PRO A 548 28.36 39.62 -29.22
C PRO A 548 27.34 38.56 -28.89
N PHE A 549 26.08 38.91 -28.60
CA PHE A 549 25.00 37.96 -28.30
C PHE A 549 24.58 37.14 -29.53
N LEU A 550 24.47 37.80 -30.69
CA LEU A 550 24.14 37.17 -31.96
C LEU A 550 25.24 36.20 -32.40
N LEU A 551 26.50 36.61 -32.29
CA LEU A 551 27.65 35.77 -32.61
C LEU A 551 27.73 34.55 -31.67
N ARG A 552 27.42 34.73 -30.38
CA ARG A 552 27.36 33.61 -29.45
C ARG A 552 26.25 32.63 -29.79
N ALA A 553 25.07 33.09 -30.21
CA ALA A 553 24.00 32.23 -30.68
C ALA A 553 24.41 31.40 -31.93
N GLU A 554 25.18 32.02 -32.85
CA GLU A 554 25.74 31.32 -34.01
C GLU A 554 26.77 30.26 -33.59
N GLU A 555 27.70 30.58 -32.68
CA GLU A 555 28.68 29.63 -32.14
C GLU A 555 28.02 28.38 -31.50
N LEU A 556 26.85 28.57 -30.89
CA LEU A 556 26.07 27.49 -30.27
C LEU A 556 25.22 26.71 -31.28
N GLY A 557 25.32 27.02 -32.56
CA GLY A 557 24.77 26.27 -33.67
C GLY A 557 23.51 26.82 -34.32
N ARG A 558 23.12 28.08 -34.01
CA ARG A 558 22.07 28.73 -34.75
C ARG A 558 22.63 29.28 -36.06
N ASP A 559 22.25 28.69 -37.19
CA ASP A 559 22.70 29.10 -38.52
C ASP A 559 21.51 29.08 -39.50
N ASP A 560 20.60 30.06 -39.32
CA ASP A 560 19.43 30.27 -40.17
C ASP A 560 19.57 31.66 -40.91
N GLU A 561 18.65 31.95 -41.83
CA GLU A 561 18.61 33.21 -42.56
C GLU A 561 18.42 34.41 -41.63
N TRP A 562 17.65 34.21 -40.54
CA TRP A 562 17.36 35.28 -39.58
C TRP A 562 18.63 35.73 -38.86
N ILE A 563 19.35 34.76 -38.23
CA ILE A 563 20.57 35.12 -37.46
C ILE A 563 21.65 35.74 -38.34
N ASN A 564 21.81 35.25 -39.58
CA ASN A 564 22.78 35.83 -40.53
C ASN A 564 22.38 37.25 -40.94
N THR A 565 21.09 37.55 -41.08
CA THR A 565 20.57 38.89 -41.37
C THR A 565 20.84 39.84 -40.21
N GLU A 566 20.50 39.41 -38.96
CA GLU A 566 20.72 40.25 -37.77
C GLU A 566 22.22 40.56 -37.53
N ILE A 567 23.09 39.54 -37.65
CA ILE A 567 24.53 39.72 -37.55
C ILE A 567 25.00 40.71 -38.62
N ALA A 568 24.52 40.56 -39.85
CA ALA A 568 24.89 41.41 -40.96
C ALA A 568 24.48 42.88 -40.76
N THR A 569 23.24 43.10 -40.28
CA THR A 569 22.73 44.44 -39.97
C THR A 569 23.59 45.08 -38.89
N ASN A 570 23.86 44.36 -37.79
CA ASN A 570 24.72 44.86 -36.72
C ASN A 570 26.14 45.19 -37.21
N LEU A 571 26.77 44.33 -38.02
CA LEU A 571 28.08 44.57 -38.61
C LEU A 571 28.06 45.81 -39.51
N GLY A 572 27.07 45.90 -40.38
CA GLY A 572 26.95 47.03 -41.31
C GLY A 572 26.74 48.34 -40.61
N ARG A 573 25.87 48.41 -39.62
CA ARG A 573 25.61 49.64 -38.82
C ARG A 573 26.74 49.96 -37.89
N SER A 574 27.60 49.05 -37.48
CA SER A 574 28.81 49.22 -36.69
C SER A 574 30.02 49.61 -37.56
N GLY A 575 29.85 49.86 -38.85
CA GLY A 575 30.90 50.24 -39.76
C GLY A 575 31.74 49.15 -40.41
N LYS A 576 31.41 47.83 -40.07
CA LYS A 576 32.05 46.70 -40.71
C LYS A 576 31.25 46.25 -41.95
N THR A 577 31.12 47.18 -42.88
CA THR A 577 30.20 47.12 -44.03
C THR A 577 30.47 45.92 -44.95
N SER A 578 31.76 45.65 -45.24
CA SER A 578 32.12 44.50 -46.11
C SER A 578 31.75 43.14 -45.52
N GLU A 579 31.97 42.94 -44.20
CA GLU A 579 31.58 41.72 -43.49
C GLU A 579 30.06 41.58 -43.47
N GLY A 580 29.33 42.70 -43.28
CA GLY A 580 27.85 42.73 -43.35
C GLY A 580 27.32 42.28 -44.71
N ILE A 581 27.90 42.76 -45.82
CA ILE A 581 27.52 42.35 -47.17
C ILE A 581 27.71 40.84 -47.38
N GLU A 582 28.85 40.33 -46.95
CA GLU A 582 29.12 38.88 -47.05
C GLU A 582 28.08 38.06 -46.31
N ARG A 583 27.70 38.45 -45.12
CA ARG A 583 26.66 37.80 -44.30
C ARG A 583 25.27 37.89 -44.94
N LEU A 584 24.91 39.07 -45.51
CA LEU A 584 23.62 39.17 -46.21
C LEU A 584 23.55 38.29 -47.44
N HIS A 585 24.65 38.13 -48.18
CA HIS A 585 24.69 37.12 -49.26
C HIS A 585 24.50 35.72 -48.78
N LYS A 586 25.09 35.36 -47.63
CA LYS A 586 24.85 34.02 -47.01
C LYS A 586 23.38 33.85 -46.64
N SER A 587 22.79 34.87 -45.98
CA SER A 587 21.37 34.88 -45.64
C SER A 587 20.47 34.76 -46.85
N LEU A 588 20.73 35.53 -47.91
CA LEU A 588 19.94 35.51 -49.16
C LEU A 588 19.96 34.14 -49.85
N ALA A 589 21.05 33.36 -49.70
CA ALA A 589 21.17 32.00 -50.23
C ALA A 589 20.32 31.00 -49.41
N MET A 590 19.93 31.31 -48.17
CA MET A 590 19.16 30.46 -47.33
C MET A 590 17.64 30.75 -47.42
N VAL A 591 17.26 31.97 -47.75
CA VAL A 591 15.85 32.39 -47.83
C VAL A 591 15.14 31.72 -48.98
N SER A 592 13.95 31.14 -48.70
CA SER A 592 13.07 30.54 -49.71
C SER A 592 12.69 31.53 -50.79
N GLU A 593 12.57 31.04 -52.07
CA GLU A 593 12.08 31.86 -53.18
C GLU A 593 10.65 32.39 -52.94
N GLU A 594 9.88 31.72 -52.11
CA GLU A 594 8.50 32.07 -51.80
C GLU A 594 8.41 33.18 -50.72
N ASP A 595 9.45 33.38 -49.90
CA ASP A 595 9.49 34.46 -48.90
C ASP A 595 9.92 35.79 -49.51
N ILE A 596 8.97 36.36 -50.26
CA ILE A 596 9.18 37.62 -50.99
C ILE A 596 9.55 38.77 -50.03
N ASN A 597 8.91 38.86 -48.85
CA ASN A 597 9.14 39.93 -47.91
C ASN A 597 10.58 39.94 -47.35
N GLN A 598 11.05 38.77 -46.94
CA GLN A 598 12.43 38.64 -46.45
C GLN A 598 13.45 38.90 -47.54
N ARG A 599 13.20 38.47 -48.76
CA ARG A 599 14.06 38.74 -49.92
C ARG A 599 14.09 40.24 -50.25
N ILE A 600 12.95 40.92 -50.19
CA ILE A 600 12.91 42.41 -50.36
C ILE A 600 13.79 43.07 -49.28
N PHE A 601 13.62 42.68 -48.02
CA PHE A 601 14.37 43.24 -46.90
C PHE A 601 15.89 43.08 -47.11
N ILE A 602 16.34 41.83 -47.33
CA ILE A 602 17.76 41.52 -47.46
C ILE A 602 18.35 42.24 -48.67
N ASN A 603 17.71 42.24 -49.85
CA ASN A 603 18.22 42.94 -51.01
C ASN A 603 18.33 44.47 -50.76
N SER A 604 17.42 45.02 -50.00
CA SER A 604 17.43 46.43 -49.60
C SER A 604 18.62 46.73 -48.67
N GLU A 605 18.89 45.87 -47.69
CA GLU A 605 20.05 46.03 -46.78
C GLU A 605 21.39 45.82 -47.52
N VAL A 606 21.47 44.83 -48.42
CA VAL A 606 22.65 44.69 -49.31
C VAL A 606 22.95 45.95 -50.09
N ALA A 607 21.91 46.50 -50.71
CA ALA A 607 22.06 47.76 -51.49
C ALA A 607 22.49 48.91 -50.59
N TRP A 608 21.89 49.05 -49.41
CA TRP A 608 22.21 50.13 -48.46
C TRP A 608 23.67 50.02 -48.00
N LEU A 609 24.19 48.78 -47.76
CA LEU A 609 25.59 48.60 -47.38
C LEU A 609 26.55 48.86 -48.53
N TYR A 610 26.27 48.48 -49.77
CA TYR A 610 27.10 48.81 -50.94
C TYR A 610 27.28 50.31 -51.13
N GLY A 611 26.23 51.09 -50.85
CA GLY A 611 26.31 52.55 -50.92
C GLY A 611 27.13 53.22 -49.80
N ARG A 612 27.46 52.46 -48.75
CA ARG A 612 28.13 52.94 -47.53
C ARG A 612 29.48 52.26 -47.27
N LEU A 613 30.03 51.55 -48.25
CA LEU A 613 31.42 51.12 -48.24
C LEU A 613 32.38 52.34 -48.19
N GLU A 614 33.63 52.18 -47.72
CA GLU A 614 34.66 53.19 -47.77
C GLU A 614 34.84 53.74 -49.20
N GLU A 615 34.77 52.83 -50.17
CA GLU A 615 34.65 53.16 -51.61
C GLU A 615 33.22 52.69 -52.05
N PRO A 616 32.24 53.63 -52.11
CA PRO A 616 30.88 53.29 -52.50
C PRO A 616 30.79 52.62 -53.87
N GLN A 617 29.95 51.56 -53.93
CA GLN A 617 29.71 50.80 -55.18
C GLN A 617 28.25 51.04 -55.65
N PRO A 618 27.90 52.17 -56.22
CA PRO A 618 26.55 52.56 -56.57
C PRO A 618 25.95 51.65 -57.65
N GLU A 619 26.71 51.03 -58.51
CA GLU A 619 26.24 50.13 -59.57
C GLU A 619 25.75 48.84 -58.95
N GLU A 620 26.46 48.22 -58.00
CA GLU A 620 26.03 47.08 -57.28
C GLU A 620 24.83 47.41 -56.36
N ALA A 621 24.84 48.54 -55.68
CA ALA A 621 23.68 48.97 -54.89
C ALA A 621 22.41 49.09 -55.74
N LEU A 622 22.46 49.72 -56.90
CA LEU A 622 21.34 49.81 -57.83
C LEU A 622 20.84 48.53 -58.33
N LYS A 623 21.69 47.50 -58.52
CA LYS A 623 21.29 46.14 -58.92
C LYS A 623 20.38 45.52 -57.89
N TYR A 624 20.74 45.60 -56.59
CA TYR A 624 19.93 45.02 -55.51
C TYR A 624 18.66 45.84 -55.23
N LEU A 625 18.67 47.16 -55.36
CA LEU A 625 17.48 48.02 -55.30
C LEU A 625 16.47 47.65 -56.40
N ASN A 626 16.96 47.42 -57.61
CA ASN A 626 16.07 46.96 -58.70
C ASN A 626 15.49 45.57 -58.42
N ILE A 627 16.24 44.63 -57.86
CA ILE A 627 15.70 43.32 -57.46
C ILE A 627 14.60 43.52 -56.39
N ALA A 628 14.81 44.37 -55.38
CA ALA A 628 13.81 44.68 -54.37
C ALA A 628 12.54 45.30 -55.00
N LYS A 629 12.70 46.17 -56.00
CA LYS A 629 11.61 46.77 -56.77
C LYS A 629 10.85 45.73 -57.58
N GLU A 630 11.53 44.84 -58.28
CA GLU A 630 10.94 43.73 -59.05
C GLU A 630 10.17 42.79 -58.17
N LEU A 631 10.61 42.57 -56.94
CA LEU A 631 9.93 41.76 -55.93
C LEU A 631 8.71 42.48 -55.31
N GLY A 632 8.47 43.75 -55.65
CA GLY A 632 7.26 44.47 -55.26
C GLY A 632 7.47 45.61 -54.23
N ARG A 633 8.68 45.93 -53.81
CA ARG A 633 8.92 47.10 -53.00
C ARG A 633 8.74 48.37 -53.82
N ASP A 634 7.88 49.30 -53.40
CA ASP A 634 7.61 50.58 -54.08
C ASP A 634 7.23 51.61 -53.01
N ASP A 635 8.21 51.98 -52.16
CA ASP A 635 8.07 52.95 -51.09
C ASP A 635 9.02 54.09 -51.19
N GLN A 636 8.78 55.17 -50.41
CA GLN A 636 9.59 56.36 -50.39
C GLN A 636 11.10 56.10 -50.11
N TRP A 637 11.37 55.09 -49.25
CA TRP A 637 12.74 54.71 -48.90
C TRP A 637 13.47 54.13 -50.12
N LEU A 638 12.84 53.26 -50.90
CA LEU A 638 13.44 52.68 -52.11
C LEU A 638 13.78 53.79 -53.11
N HIS A 639 12.81 54.67 -53.37
CA HIS A 639 13.05 55.77 -54.31
C HIS A 639 14.13 56.69 -53.83
N SER A 640 14.17 57.06 -52.57
CA SER A 640 15.22 57.90 -51.99
C SER A 640 16.59 57.22 -52.11
N GLU A 641 16.71 55.95 -51.87
CA GLU A 641 17.95 55.20 -51.94
C GLU A 641 18.45 55.09 -53.42
N ILE A 642 17.53 54.80 -54.37
CA ILE A 642 17.80 54.73 -55.80
C ILE A 642 18.31 56.16 -56.24
N GLY A 643 17.63 57.23 -55.87
CA GLY A 643 18.05 58.59 -56.17
C GLY A 643 19.43 58.91 -55.60
N TYR A 644 19.70 58.51 -54.36
CA TYR A 644 21.01 58.67 -53.71
C TYR A 644 22.13 57.98 -54.51
N GLN A 645 21.91 56.67 -54.88
CA GLN A 645 22.90 55.85 -55.59
C GLN A 645 23.12 56.38 -57.03
N LEU A 646 22.08 56.87 -57.74
CA LEU A 646 22.20 57.48 -59.06
C LEU A 646 22.97 58.78 -59.00
N GLY A 647 22.90 59.58 -57.91
CA GLY A 647 23.56 60.78 -57.66
C GLY A 647 25.14 60.76 -57.69
N TYR A 648 25.71 59.55 -57.47
CA TYR A 648 27.15 59.33 -57.64
C TYR A 648 27.62 59.44 -59.11
N ASN A 649 26.71 59.20 -60.09
CA ASN A 649 27.03 59.35 -61.50
C ASN A 649 26.55 60.69 -62.04
N PRO A 650 27.46 61.58 -62.41
CA PRO A 650 27.11 62.94 -62.95
C PRO A 650 26.16 62.89 -64.14
N GLU A 651 26.25 61.86 -64.97
CA GLU A 651 25.43 61.66 -66.17
C GLU A 651 23.97 61.30 -65.84
N LYS A 652 23.73 60.69 -64.68
CA LYS A 652 22.44 60.30 -64.21
C LYS A 652 21.79 61.26 -63.23
N ARG A 653 22.35 62.41 -63.07
CA ARG A 653 21.88 63.43 -62.09
C ARG A 653 20.41 63.85 -62.28
N LYS A 654 19.96 63.89 -63.52
CA LYS A 654 18.54 64.18 -63.79
C LYS A 654 17.59 63.04 -63.34
N GLU A 655 17.96 61.85 -63.64
CA GLU A 655 17.24 60.67 -63.21
C GLU A 655 17.21 60.51 -61.67
N SER A 656 18.33 60.83 -61.03
CA SER A 656 18.43 60.88 -59.55
C SER A 656 17.42 61.89 -58.97
N LEU A 657 17.21 63.03 -59.53
CA LEU A 657 16.27 64.05 -59.03
C LEU A 657 14.82 63.61 -59.19
N GLU A 658 14.48 62.86 -60.26
CA GLU A 658 13.13 62.34 -60.52
C GLU A 658 12.71 61.29 -59.45
N HIS A 659 13.65 60.73 -58.71
CA HIS A 659 13.39 59.82 -57.62
C HIS A 659 13.17 60.49 -56.24
N PHE A 660 13.51 61.79 -56.13
CA PHE A 660 13.26 62.58 -54.90
C PHE A 660 11.95 63.38 -54.96
N ASP A 661 11.42 63.62 -56.19
CA ASP A 661 10.15 64.28 -56.41
C ASP A 661 8.96 63.31 -56.23
#